data_a4d3c07b8a6d2879d35e1ca060bc86a5
#
_entry.id   a4d3c07b8a6d2879d35e1ca060bc86a5
#
_cell.length_a   1.000
_cell.length_b   1.000
_cell.length_c   1.000
_cell.angle_alpha   90.00
_cell.angle_beta   90.00
_cell.angle_gamma   90.00
#
_symmetry.space_group_name_H-M   'P 1'
#
loop_
_entity.id
_entity.type
_entity.pdbx_description
1 polymer ?
#
loop_
_entity_poly.entity_id
_entity_poly.type
_entity_poly.pdbx_seq_one_letter_code
_entity_poly.pdbx_strand_id
1 'polypeptide(L)'
;MPSVTDIFDRIYAGFIGKAIGVRLGAPVEPTIWSYERVRDTYGEVTQYLRDFKNFAADDDTNGPVYFIRALRDYGLDATAEDVGRTWLNYAAEEHGMYWWGGFGVSTEHTAYRNLRAGIPAPLSGAIATNGTTVAEQIGGQIFIDSWGWVNPGNPKKAAEMSARAASVAHDGEGLNGARFCAAAIAAAFDLTTIEEVIEAGLATIDPNSLYAGVARAVLAFHEQHPDDWRACRDMLNAEWGYDRYPGVCHIIPNAGVTVMALIYGQGELTRTVEIATMASWDTDCNAGNAGAIVGTMQGLQPGWDKYRKPINDFLVTSGVLGTVNITDIPSFARELTVLALRLRGEEPPALWLEDFERRGLRFDFDAPGSTHGFRTEPFNQIALKGSTAKHTETSRGSLEILLDRLERGQGGRIFWKPFYRRADFDDERYRPMFTPAVDDGQVVRFKLWLDPWNGDGNLRVAPYVKRAISDRIQETGAWHVPSSTGWQDYEFTVPDGDGEGVEEVGILVEYFGRLKFLGRLYLADFSVAGPGKVVIDPKREVQEWGGITRFTWNRGHWTLQNGRIHAHTAGDADAWTGNAYLRDVTVTAEVTPLAGKSHLVSARVQGTSRFYAAGFEGDEAVIVKEDHGTTILARAPFKPEMGRDYKLALTVTGDKLSLAIDGKDVLTATDATYRYGAAGLRMASAGRMSVGKLEVVDR
;
A
#
# COMPACT_ATOMS: atom_id res chain seq x y z
N MET A 1 20.12 -12.34 18.40
CA MET A 1 18.94 -12.16 17.53
C MET A 1 18.23 -10.88 17.96
N PRO A 2 17.83 -10.00 17.05
CA PRO A 2 17.15 -8.76 17.39
C PRO A 2 15.81 -9.05 18.10
N SER A 3 15.43 -8.18 19.04
CA SER A 3 14.13 -8.24 19.71
C SER A 3 12.98 -7.90 18.78
N VAL A 4 11.73 -8.18 19.17
CA VAL A 4 10.54 -7.80 18.40
C VAL A 4 10.51 -6.30 18.11
N THR A 5 10.85 -5.50 19.14
CA THR A 5 10.92 -4.03 19.01
C THR A 5 12.01 -3.61 18.03
N ASP A 6 13.20 -4.20 18.08
CA ASP A 6 14.30 -3.87 17.17
C ASP A 6 13.95 -4.25 15.72
N ILE A 7 13.30 -5.40 15.51
CA ILE A 7 12.83 -5.80 14.18
C ILE A 7 11.84 -4.76 13.63
N PHE A 8 10.84 -4.40 14.41
CA PHE A 8 9.82 -3.42 14.03
C PHE A 8 10.42 -2.04 13.72
N ASP A 9 11.26 -1.51 14.64
CA ASP A 9 11.86 -0.19 14.50
C ASP A 9 12.78 -0.12 13.26
N ARG A 10 13.52 -1.20 12.94
CA ARG A 10 14.39 -1.27 11.76
C ARG A 10 13.64 -1.47 10.46
N ILE A 11 12.57 -2.27 10.43
CA ILE A 11 11.69 -2.38 9.26
C ILE A 11 11.04 -1.01 8.98
N TYR A 12 10.54 -0.34 10.01
CA TYR A 12 9.97 0.99 9.88
C TYR A 12 10.99 1.99 9.30
N ALA A 13 12.20 2.03 9.86
CA ALA A 13 13.27 2.92 9.38
C ALA A 13 13.71 2.57 7.94
N GLY A 14 13.79 1.30 7.60
CA GLY A 14 14.10 0.83 6.26
C GLY A 14 13.05 1.26 5.23
N PHE A 15 11.75 1.12 5.58
CA PHE A 15 10.69 1.56 4.69
C PHE A 15 10.62 3.10 4.56
N ILE A 16 10.89 3.84 5.63
CA ILE A 16 11.06 5.30 5.57
C ILE A 16 12.22 5.67 4.62
N GLY A 17 13.36 4.98 4.72
CA GLY A 17 14.50 5.17 3.82
C GLY A 17 14.14 4.91 2.35
N LYS A 18 13.42 3.82 2.07
CA LYS A 18 12.86 3.53 0.74
C LYS A 18 11.96 4.65 0.25
N ALA A 19 10.97 5.04 1.06
CA ALA A 19 10.02 6.08 0.69
C ALA A 19 10.67 7.45 0.44
N ILE A 20 11.73 7.78 1.19
CA ILE A 20 12.55 8.98 0.94
C ILE A 20 13.23 8.89 -0.42
N GLY A 21 13.89 7.76 -0.71
CA GLY A 21 14.61 7.54 -1.96
C GLY A 21 13.70 7.62 -3.18
N VAL A 22 12.60 6.87 -3.16
CA VAL A 22 11.60 6.85 -4.25
C VAL A 22 11.05 8.27 -4.49
N ARG A 23 10.59 8.96 -3.45
CA ARG A 23 10.04 10.31 -3.60
C ARG A 23 11.08 11.34 -4.08
N LEU A 24 12.36 11.18 -3.71
CA LEU A 24 13.42 12.07 -4.14
C LEU A 24 13.79 11.83 -5.60
N GLY A 25 13.87 10.57 -6.03
CA GLY A 25 14.27 10.16 -7.38
C GLY A 25 13.20 10.35 -8.44
N ALA A 26 11.93 10.07 -8.12
CA ALA A 26 10.81 10.03 -9.07
C ALA A 26 10.66 11.26 -10.01
N PRO A 27 10.94 12.53 -9.61
CA PRO A 27 10.86 13.66 -10.53
C PRO A 27 11.88 13.65 -11.66
N VAL A 28 12.98 12.91 -11.53
CA VAL A 28 14.09 12.83 -12.50
C VAL A 28 14.34 11.41 -13.03
N GLU A 29 13.46 10.46 -12.73
CA GLU A 29 13.46 9.09 -13.27
C GLU A 29 13.32 9.03 -14.80
N PRO A 30 12.42 9.81 -15.47
CA PRO A 30 12.27 9.71 -16.91
C PRO A 30 13.59 9.88 -17.65
N THR A 31 13.86 9.02 -18.63
CA THR A 31 15.14 8.95 -19.36
C THR A 31 15.58 10.24 -20.03
N ILE A 32 14.68 11.21 -20.18
CA ILE A 32 15.01 12.57 -20.63
C ILE A 32 15.91 13.33 -19.64
N TRP A 33 15.92 12.94 -18.35
CA TRP A 33 16.81 13.47 -17.33
C TRP A 33 18.14 12.73 -17.35
N SER A 34 19.02 13.09 -18.32
CA SER A 34 20.40 12.58 -18.30
C SER A 34 21.18 13.11 -17.09
N TYR A 35 22.29 12.44 -16.76
CA TYR A 35 23.19 12.86 -15.68
C TYR A 35 23.59 14.35 -15.79
N GLU A 36 23.94 14.80 -16.99
CA GLU A 36 24.31 16.18 -17.25
C GLU A 36 23.12 17.14 -17.00
N ARG A 37 21.92 16.75 -17.43
CA ARG A 37 20.72 17.59 -17.19
C ARG A 37 20.37 17.70 -15.72
N VAL A 38 20.46 16.62 -14.96
CA VAL A 38 20.25 16.66 -13.49
C VAL A 38 21.28 17.57 -12.84
N ARG A 39 22.59 17.39 -13.18
CA ARG A 39 23.67 18.21 -12.67
C ARG A 39 23.49 19.68 -13.03
N ASP A 40 23.25 20.00 -14.31
CA ASP A 40 23.19 21.37 -14.81
C ASP A 40 21.91 22.10 -14.35
N THR A 41 20.84 21.38 -14.04
CA THR A 41 19.57 21.95 -13.56
C THR A 41 19.53 22.13 -12.06
N TYR A 42 19.93 21.11 -11.30
CA TYR A 42 19.76 21.06 -9.85
C TYR A 42 21.07 21.20 -9.07
N GLY A 43 22.21 20.90 -9.70
CA GLY A 43 23.51 20.89 -9.01
C GLY A 43 23.59 19.82 -7.93
N GLU A 44 23.82 20.24 -6.68
CA GLU A 44 23.76 19.35 -5.51
C GLU A 44 22.31 19.23 -5.03
N VAL A 45 21.78 18.01 -5.05
CA VAL A 45 20.43 17.69 -4.53
C VAL A 45 20.53 17.49 -3.03
N THR A 46 19.89 18.36 -2.25
CA THR A 46 19.89 18.32 -0.79
C THR A 46 18.50 18.50 -0.19
N GLN A 47 17.47 18.49 -1.03
CA GLN A 47 16.05 18.59 -0.67
C GLN A 47 15.20 17.92 -1.75
N TYR A 48 13.91 17.70 -1.50
CA TYR A 48 13.02 17.23 -2.55
C TYR A 48 13.02 18.18 -3.75
N LEU A 49 13.08 17.60 -4.94
CA LEU A 49 13.07 18.33 -6.21
C LEU A 49 11.69 18.86 -6.57
N ARG A 50 10.65 18.29 -5.97
CA ARG A 50 9.26 18.65 -6.19
C ARG A 50 8.48 18.48 -4.88
N ASP A 51 7.61 19.45 -4.59
CA ASP A 51 6.61 19.30 -3.55
C ASP A 51 5.40 18.57 -4.12
N PHE A 52 4.97 17.51 -3.42
CA PHE A 52 3.73 16.80 -3.71
C PHE A 52 2.75 17.03 -2.57
N LYS A 53 1.49 17.33 -2.90
CA LYS A 53 0.40 17.37 -1.93
C LYS A 53 0.25 15.99 -1.25
N ASN A 54 0.20 14.94 -2.05
CA ASN A 54 0.44 13.55 -1.69
C ASN A 54 1.27 12.92 -2.80
N PHE A 55 2.26 12.11 -2.44
CA PHE A 55 2.99 11.33 -3.42
C PHE A 55 2.12 10.14 -3.83
N ALA A 56 1.82 10.03 -5.13
CA ALA A 56 1.02 8.93 -5.65
C ALA A 56 1.77 7.59 -5.55
N ALA A 57 1.02 6.52 -5.64
CA ALA A 57 1.58 5.18 -5.70
C ALA A 57 2.60 5.01 -6.83
N ASP A 58 3.69 4.35 -6.52
CA ASP A 58 4.80 4.02 -7.40
C ASP A 58 5.01 2.51 -7.39
N ASP A 59 5.55 1.89 -8.46
CA ASP A 59 5.76 0.45 -8.52
C ASP A 59 6.80 -0.04 -7.52
N ASP A 60 7.84 0.76 -7.23
CA ASP A 60 8.78 0.54 -6.12
C ASP A 60 8.11 0.37 -4.76
N THR A 61 6.94 0.97 -4.58
CA THR A 61 6.13 0.88 -3.36
C THR A 61 5.11 -0.24 -3.45
N ASN A 62 4.45 -0.38 -4.60
CA ASN A 62 3.41 -1.40 -4.82
C ASN A 62 3.95 -2.82 -4.72
N GLY A 63 5.09 -3.10 -5.35
CA GLY A 63 5.70 -4.42 -5.37
C GLY A 63 5.97 -4.99 -3.97
N PRO A 64 6.74 -4.29 -3.12
CA PRO A 64 6.98 -4.73 -1.74
C PRO A 64 5.72 -4.94 -0.90
N VAL A 65 4.68 -4.11 -1.10
CA VAL A 65 3.42 -4.22 -0.33
C VAL A 65 2.56 -5.38 -0.80
N TYR A 66 2.44 -5.61 -2.11
CA TYR A 66 1.51 -6.60 -2.64
C TYR A 66 2.12 -7.98 -2.82
N PHE A 67 3.37 -8.10 -3.28
CA PHE A 67 3.91 -9.42 -3.62
C PHE A 67 4.27 -10.26 -2.39
N ILE A 68 4.62 -9.62 -1.28
CA ILE A 68 4.82 -10.31 0.01
C ILE A 68 3.53 -10.96 0.55
N ARG A 69 2.35 -10.54 0.06
CA ARG A 69 1.06 -11.13 0.45
C ARG A 69 0.94 -12.60 0.05
N ALA A 70 1.81 -13.09 -0.83
CA ALA A 70 1.93 -14.53 -1.09
C ALA A 70 2.12 -15.34 0.20
N LEU A 71 2.90 -14.81 1.16
CA LEU A 71 3.11 -15.47 2.47
C LEU A 71 1.84 -15.49 3.33
N ARG A 72 0.96 -14.52 3.16
CA ARG A 72 -0.34 -14.47 3.84
C ARG A 72 -1.36 -15.38 3.18
N ASP A 73 -1.40 -15.40 1.85
CA ASP A 73 -2.45 -16.03 1.06
C ASP A 73 -2.21 -17.52 0.82
N TYR A 74 -0.94 -17.94 0.71
CA TYR A 74 -0.54 -19.30 0.38
C TYR A 74 0.35 -19.96 1.45
N GLY A 75 0.78 -19.20 2.47
CA GLY A 75 1.60 -19.69 3.56
C GLY A 75 3.07 -19.34 3.44
N LEU A 76 3.82 -19.58 4.53
CA LEU A 76 5.22 -19.14 4.67
C LEU A 76 6.20 -19.81 3.68
N ASP A 77 5.82 -20.93 3.10
CA ASP A 77 6.59 -21.69 2.09
C ASP A 77 6.13 -21.40 0.64
N ALA A 78 5.44 -20.28 0.42
CA ALA A 78 4.92 -19.88 -0.89
C ALA A 78 5.96 -20.08 -2.00
N THR A 79 5.53 -20.73 -3.08
CA THR A 79 6.34 -21.06 -4.26
C THR A 79 6.39 -19.88 -5.25
N ALA A 80 7.23 -19.97 -6.28
CA ALA A 80 7.23 -19.00 -7.38
C ALA A 80 5.85 -18.93 -8.07
N GLU A 81 5.19 -20.08 -8.25
CA GLU A 81 3.84 -20.14 -8.81
C GLU A 81 2.81 -19.41 -7.94
N ASP A 82 2.89 -19.54 -6.60
CA ASP A 82 2.01 -18.83 -5.66
C ASP A 82 2.23 -17.32 -5.72
N VAL A 83 3.50 -16.87 -5.86
CA VAL A 83 3.79 -15.45 -6.09
C VAL A 83 3.23 -14.99 -7.44
N GLY A 84 3.35 -15.78 -8.50
CA GLY A 84 2.72 -15.50 -9.81
C GLY A 84 1.20 -15.39 -9.71
N ARG A 85 0.55 -16.27 -8.94
CA ARG A 85 -0.88 -16.17 -8.63
C ARG A 85 -1.20 -14.91 -7.83
N THR A 86 -0.32 -14.48 -6.93
CA THR A 86 -0.45 -13.22 -6.19
C THR A 86 -0.43 -12.02 -7.14
N TRP A 87 0.48 -12.00 -8.13
CA TRP A 87 0.50 -10.97 -9.18
C TRP A 87 -0.83 -10.88 -9.91
N LEU A 88 -1.34 -12.00 -10.41
CA LEU A 88 -2.65 -12.05 -11.08
C LEU A 88 -3.79 -11.61 -10.17
N ASN A 89 -3.71 -11.91 -8.88
CA ASN A 89 -4.79 -11.62 -7.93
C ASN A 89 -4.87 -10.15 -7.53
N TYR A 90 -3.74 -9.42 -7.47
CA TYR A 90 -3.71 -8.05 -6.96
C TYR A 90 -3.50 -6.98 -8.04
N ALA A 91 -3.04 -7.33 -9.23
CA ALA A 91 -2.89 -6.40 -10.33
C ALA A 91 -4.21 -6.26 -11.11
N ALA A 92 -4.63 -5.02 -11.34
CA ALA A 92 -5.68 -4.71 -12.31
C ALA A 92 -5.07 -4.65 -13.72
N GLU A 93 -5.77 -5.17 -14.74
CA GLU A 93 -5.22 -5.24 -16.08
C GLU A 93 -5.06 -3.85 -16.71
N GLU A 94 -3.84 -3.53 -17.12
CA GLU A 94 -3.44 -2.29 -17.81
C GLU A 94 -3.61 -0.98 -16.99
N HIS A 95 -3.73 -1.09 -15.65
CA HIS A 95 -3.71 0.08 -14.77
C HIS A 95 -3.28 -0.29 -13.35
N GLY A 96 -2.75 0.68 -12.63
CA GLY A 96 -2.21 0.46 -11.28
C GLY A 96 -0.97 -0.42 -11.24
N MET A 97 -0.58 -0.82 -10.09
CA MET A 97 0.44 -1.77 -9.67
C MET A 97 1.86 -1.45 -10.14
N TYR A 98 2.15 -1.52 -11.44
CA TYR A 98 3.48 -1.38 -12.07
C TYR A 98 3.38 -0.78 -13.48
N TRP A 99 4.53 -0.62 -14.13
CA TRP A 99 4.59 -0.02 -15.45
C TRP A 99 4.02 -0.91 -16.56
N TRP A 100 2.95 -0.48 -17.21
CA TRP A 100 2.27 -1.16 -18.32
C TRP A 100 2.83 -0.73 -19.70
N GLY A 101 4.16 -0.78 -19.85
CA GLY A 101 4.89 -0.28 -21.02
C GLY A 101 4.82 -1.13 -22.27
N GLY A 102 4.09 -2.23 -22.26
CA GLY A 102 3.89 -3.12 -23.41
C GLY A 102 4.53 -4.50 -23.27
N PHE A 103 3.91 -5.50 -23.93
CA PHE A 103 4.45 -6.85 -24.01
C PHE A 103 5.78 -6.86 -24.78
N GLY A 104 6.78 -7.51 -24.22
CA GLY A 104 8.14 -7.56 -24.77
C GLY A 104 8.98 -6.28 -24.54
N VAL A 105 8.44 -5.30 -23.80
CA VAL A 105 9.10 -4.04 -23.43
C VAL A 105 9.18 -3.90 -21.91
N SER A 106 8.03 -3.82 -21.22
CA SER A 106 7.96 -3.87 -19.75
C SER A 106 8.07 -5.33 -19.31
N THR A 107 8.94 -5.59 -18.35
CA THR A 107 9.12 -6.90 -17.74
C THR A 107 7.85 -7.36 -17.03
N GLU A 108 7.26 -6.46 -16.26
CA GLU A 108 6.06 -6.68 -15.44
C GLU A 108 4.84 -6.96 -16.33
N HIS A 109 4.62 -6.14 -17.36
CA HIS A 109 3.53 -6.35 -18.31
C HIS A 109 3.72 -7.67 -19.07
N THR A 110 4.94 -8.01 -19.46
CA THR A 110 5.27 -9.25 -20.14
C THR A 110 4.98 -10.46 -19.25
N ALA A 111 5.45 -10.45 -18.01
CA ALA A 111 5.19 -11.51 -17.03
C ALA A 111 3.69 -11.66 -16.74
N TYR A 112 2.96 -10.57 -16.54
CA TYR A 112 1.52 -10.59 -16.34
C TYR A 112 0.78 -11.24 -17.50
N ARG A 113 1.12 -10.88 -18.75
CA ARG A 113 0.53 -11.49 -19.96
C ARG A 113 0.86 -12.97 -20.09
N ASN A 114 2.10 -13.37 -19.75
CA ASN A 114 2.50 -14.78 -19.74
C ASN A 114 1.69 -15.58 -18.70
N LEU A 115 1.59 -15.06 -17.47
CA LEU A 115 0.76 -15.67 -16.42
C LEU A 115 -0.71 -15.79 -16.86
N ARG A 116 -1.27 -14.76 -17.47
CA ARG A 116 -2.63 -14.74 -18.02
C ARG A 116 -2.82 -15.76 -19.14
N ALA A 117 -1.78 -16.01 -19.94
CA ALA A 117 -1.76 -17.02 -20.99
C ALA A 117 -1.56 -18.45 -20.46
N GLY A 118 -1.41 -18.63 -19.14
CA GLY A 118 -1.22 -19.94 -18.51
C GLY A 118 0.24 -20.40 -18.46
N ILE A 119 1.22 -19.51 -18.70
CA ILE A 119 2.64 -19.79 -18.49
C ILE A 119 2.97 -19.48 -17.03
N PRO A 120 3.14 -20.49 -16.16
CA PRO A 120 3.34 -20.26 -14.72
C PRO A 120 4.75 -19.75 -14.43
N ALA A 121 4.92 -19.09 -13.26
CA ALA A 121 6.25 -18.81 -12.74
C ALA A 121 6.97 -20.13 -12.33
N PRO A 122 8.28 -20.24 -12.53
CA PRO A 122 9.20 -19.19 -12.99
C PRO A 122 9.28 -19.02 -14.52
N LEU A 123 8.60 -19.83 -15.33
CA LEU A 123 8.67 -19.76 -16.80
C LEU A 123 8.16 -18.41 -17.33
N SER A 124 7.21 -17.77 -16.63
CA SER A 124 6.66 -16.46 -17.02
C SER A 124 7.71 -15.35 -17.10
N GLY A 125 8.79 -15.44 -16.27
CA GLY A 125 9.89 -14.49 -16.21
C GLY A 125 11.19 -14.94 -16.89
N ALA A 126 11.24 -16.21 -17.35
CA ALA A 126 12.49 -16.84 -17.81
C ALA A 126 13.07 -16.19 -19.09
N ILE A 127 14.39 -16.14 -19.17
CA ILE A 127 15.12 -15.73 -20.39
C ILE A 127 14.67 -16.57 -21.60
N ALA A 128 14.44 -17.86 -21.41
CA ALA A 128 13.97 -18.75 -22.47
C ALA A 128 12.59 -18.34 -23.03
N THR A 129 11.75 -17.68 -22.25
CA THR A 129 10.43 -17.20 -22.65
C THR A 129 10.48 -15.77 -23.20
N ASN A 130 11.23 -14.87 -22.56
CA ASN A 130 11.15 -13.42 -22.78
C ASN A 130 12.40 -12.82 -23.42
N GLY A 131 13.51 -13.56 -23.49
CA GLY A 131 14.82 -13.05 -23.88
C GLY A 131 15.52 -12.29 -22.72
N THR A 132 16.85 -12.16 -22.84
CA THR A 132 17.72 -11.60 -21.81
C THR A 132 17.33 -10.15 -21.48
N THR A 133 17.13 -9.29 -22.48
CA THR A 133 16.84 -7.87 -22.29
C THR A 133 15.60 -7.62 -21.42
N VAL A 134 14.53 -8.43 -21.58
CA VAL A 134 13.30 -8.29 -20.78
C VAL A 134 13.46 -8.90 -19.40
N ALA A 135 14.16 -10.04 -19.31
CA ALA A 135 14.31 -10.75 -18.03
C ALA A 135 15.30 -10.11 -17.04
N GLU A 136 16.23 -9.27 -17.52
CA GLU A 136 17.30 -8.69 -16.72
C GLU A 136 17.11 -7.19 -16.46
N GLN A 137 15.86 -6.76 -16.22
CA GLN A 137 15.54 -5.38 -15.82
C GLN A 137 15.52 -5.22 -14.30
N ILE A 138 15.47 -3.95 -13.84
CA ILE A 138 15.64 -3.57 -12.44
C ILE A 138 14.51 -4.06 -11.52
N GLY A 139 13.34 -4.37 -12.06
CA GLY A 139 12.22 -4.92 -11.29
C GLY A 139 12.61 -6.13 -10.43
N GLY A 140 13.68 -6.85 -10.82
CA GLY A 140 14.24 -7.95 -10.01
C GLY A 140 14.68 -7.52 -8.63
N GLN A 141 15.14 -6.28 -8.44
CA GLN A 141 15.60 -5.79 -7.14
C GLN A 141 14.65 -4.82 -6.43
N ILE A 142 13.73 -4.15 -7.13
CA ILE A 142 12.86 -3.15 -6.50
C ILE A 142 11.63 -3.73 -5.82
N PHE A 143 11.18 -4.94 -6.21
CA PHE A 143 9.96 -5.55 -5.67
C PHE A 143 10.22 -6.47 -4.47
N ILE A 144 11.46 -6.56 -3.98
CA ILE A 144 11.88 -7.61 -3.05
C ILE A 144 12.25 -7.11 -1.65
N ASP A 145 12.23 -5.83 -1.36
CA ASP A 145 12.67 -5.30 -0.06
C ASP A 145 11.96 -6.00 1.11
N SER A 146 10.66 -6.24 1.00
CA SER A 146 9.89 -6.94 2.04
C SER A 146 10.39 -8.36 2.31
N TRP A 147 10.96 -9.05 1.29
CA TRP A 147 11.56 -10.37 1.47
C TRP A 147 12.87 -10.32 2.26
N GLY A 148 13.59 -9.19 2.19
CA GLY A 148 14.71 -8.90 3.07
C GLY A 148 14.25 -8.65 4.50
N TRP A 149 13.27 -7.77 4.69
CA TRP A 149 12.76 -7.36 6.01
C TRP A 149 12.11 -8.50 6.80
N VAL A 150 11.46 -9.47 6.16
CA VAL A 150 10.88 -10.62 6.87
C VAL A 150 11.92 -11.70 7.25
N ASN A 151 13.18 -11.51 6.88
CA ASN A 151 14.29 -12.42 7.21
C ASN A 151 15.44 -11.75 8.00
N PRO A 152 15.15 -11.01 9.11
CA PRO A 152 16.16 -10.26 9.84
C PRO A 152 17.31 -11.14 10.30
N GLY A 153 18.56 -10.76 9.98
CA GLY A 153 19.78 -11.49 10.31
C GLY A 153 19.99 -12.79 9.54
N ASN A 154 19.22 -13.05 8.48
CA ASN A 154 19.36 -14.27 7.68
C ASN A 154 19.47 -13.97 6.17
N PRO A 155 20.62 -13.41 5.70
CA PRO A 155 20.82 -13.03 4.31
C PRO A 155 20.62 -14.18 3.31
N LYS A 156 21.04 -15.41 3.68
CA LYS A 156 20.89 -16.57 2.80
C LYS A 156 19.41 -16.90 2.54
N LYS A 157 18.59 -16.96 3.58
CA LYS A 157 17.14 -17.21 3.45
C LYS A 157 16.44 -16.08 2.69
N ALA A 158 16.81 -14.81 2.95
CA ALA A 158 16.32 -13.66 2.22
C ALA A 158 16.61 -13.78 0.73
N ALA A 159 17.84 -14.12 0.34
CA ALA A 159 18.24 -14.33 -1.05
C ALA A 159 17.46 -15.48 -1.73
N GLU A 160 17.26 -16.61 -1.04
CA GLU A 160 16.50 -17.74 -1.56
C GLU A 160 15.02 -17.39 -1.80
N MET A 161 14.39 -16.71 -0.85
CA MET A 161 12.97 -16.31 -0.95
C MET A 161 12.76 -15.23 -1.99
N SER A 162 13.62 -14.21 -2.03
CA SER A 162 13.53 -13.12 -3.00
C SER A 162 13.74 -13.59 -4.43
N ALA A 163 14.68 -14.54 -4.67
CA ALA A 163 14.88 -15.12 -5.99
C ALA A 163 13.65 -15.89 -6.48
N ARG A 164 12.96 -16.63 -5.59
CA ARG A 164 11.67 -17.25 -5.94
C ARG A 164 10.61 -16.22 -6.31
N ALA A 165 10.52 -15.14 -5.54
CA ALA A 165 9.56 -14.07 -5.80
C ALA A 165 9.87 -13.32 -7.12
N ALA A 166 11.12 -12.96 -7.34
CA ALA A 166 11.55 -12.25 -8.53
C ALA A 166 11.42 -13.10 -9.81
N SER A 167 11.53 -14.44 -9.71
CA SER A 167 11.43 -15.34 -10.87
C SER A 167 10.06 -15.33 -11.57
N VAL A 168 9.06 -14.68 -11.01
CA VAL A 168 7.77 -14.42 -11.69
C VAL A 168 7.97 -13.61 -12.95
N ALA A 169 8.89 -12.64 -12.93
CA ALA A 169 9.11 -11.69 -14.03
C ALA A 169 10.57 -11.66 -14.53
N HIS A 170 11.51 -12.21 -13.77
CA HIS A 170 12.95 -12.04 -14.01
C HIS A 170 13.71 -13.38 -14.03
N ASP A 171 14.90 -13.34 -14.64
CA ASP A 171 15.86 -14.45 -14.69
C ASP A 171 17.29 -13.86 -14.77
N GLY A 172 18.31 -14.71 -14.77
CA GLY A 172 19.70 -14.29 -14.94
C GLY A 172 20.15 -13.25 -13.92
N GLU A 173 20.69 -12.13 -14.39
CA GLU A 173 21.17 -11.04 -13.54
C GLU A 173 20.05 -10.35 -12.76
N GLY A 174 18.80 -10.38 -13.24
CA GLY A 174 17.63 -9.90 -12.49
C GLY A 174 17.44 -10.64 -11.16
N LEU A 175 17.68 -11.96 -11.14
CA LEU A 175 17.65 -12.75 -9.91
C LEU A 175 18.86 -12.48 -9.00
N ASN A 176 20.02 -12.15 -9.57
CA ASN A 176 21.18 -11.74 -8.78
C ASN A 176 20.92 -10.43 -8.05
N GLY A 177 20.25 -9.47 -8.69
CA GLY A 177 19.82 -8.24 -8.03
C GLY A 177 18.84 -8.50 -6.88
N ALA A 178 17.85 -9.40 -7.09
CA ALA A 178 16.93 -9.79 -6.02
C ALA A 178 17.66 -10.36 -4.81
N ARG A 179 18.58 -11.32 -5.05
CA ARG A 179 19.38 -11.94 -3.99
C ARG A 179 20.22 -10.92 -3.24
N PHE A 180 20.96 -10.08 -3.98
CA PHE A 180 21.82 -9.07 -3.39
C PHE A 180 21.04 -8.09 -2.49
N CYS A 181 20.00 -7.46 -3.00
CA CYS A 181 19.25 -6.45 -2.25
C CYS A 181 18.55 -7.05 -1.02
N ALA A 182 17.87 -8.20 -1.16
CA ALA A 182 17.21 -8.82 -0.02
C ALA A 182 18.20 -9.31 1.04
N ALA A 183 19.35 -9.85 0.62
CA ALA A 183 20.41 -10.28 1.55
C ALA A 183 21.06 -9.10 2.26
N ALA A 184 21.32 -7.99 1.56
CA ALA A 184 21.84 -6.76 2.14
C ALA A 184 20.87 -6.19 3.20
N ILE A 185 19.57 -6.11 2.89
CA ILE A 185 18.55 -5.68 3.85
C ILE A 185 18.50 -6.61 5.07
N ALA A 186 18.53 -7.93 4.88
CA ALA A 186 18.50 -8.89 5.98
C ALA A 186 19.78 -8.80 6.85
N ALA A 187 20.95 -8.58 6.24
CA ALA A 187 22.22 -8.40 6.93
C ALA A 187 22.30 -7.09 7.73
N ALA A 188 21.64 -6.05 7.22
CA ALA A 188 21.59 -4.71 7.83
C ALA A 188 20.96 -4.70 9.24
N PHE A 189 20.27 -5.76 9.66
CA PHE A 189 19.79 -5.90 11.04
C PHE A 189 20.90 -6.16 12.05
N ASP A 190 22.00 -6.76 11.64
CA ASP A 190 23.08 -7.19 12.55
C ASP A 190 24.40 -6.48 12.28
N LEU A 191 24.62 -5.96 11.05
CA LEU A 191 25.85 -5.29 10.63
C LEU A 191 25.75 -3.78 10.80
N THR A 192 26.90 -3.14 10.99
CA THR A 192 26.97 -1.70 11.33
C THR A 192 27.75 -0.86 10.33
N THR A 193 28.46 -1.50 9.40
CA THR A 193 29.20 -0.83 8.31
C THR A 193 28.59 -1.18 6.96
N ILE A 194 28.59 -0.23 6.04
CA ILE A 194 27.99 -0.43 4.73
C ILE A 194 28.79 -1.42 3.87
N GLU A 195 30.10 -1.46 4.07
CA GLU A 195 31.00 -2.42 3.43
C GLU A 195 30.63 -3.85 3.77
N GLU A 196 30.42 -4.15 5.07
CA GLU A 196 30.01 -5.49 5.52
C GLU A 196 28.63 -5.86 4.95
N VAL A 197 27.72 -4.91 4.86
CA VAL A 197 26.36 -5.13 4.30
C VAL A 197 26.43 -5.43 2.80
N ILE A 198 27.25 -4.68 2.03
CA ILE A 198 27.50 -4.95 0.60
C ILE A 198 28.10 -6.34 0.42
N GLU A 199 29.13 -6.69 1.21
CA GLU A 199 29.78 -8.01 1.14
C GLU A 199 28.81 -9.15 1.48
N ALA A 200 27.92 -8.97 2.48
CA ALA A 200 26.89 -9.94 2.81
C ALA A 200 25.90 -10.18 1.65
N GLY A 201 25.55 -9.13 0.91
CA GLY A 201 24.76 -9.22 -0.31
C GLY A 201 25.52 -9.99 -1.41
N LEU A 202 26.74 -9.61 -1.71
CA LEU A 202 27.60 -10.25 -2.73
C LEU A 202 27.89 -11.73 -2.44
N ALA A 203 27.96 -12.12 -1.17
CA ALA A 203 28.16 -13.51 -0.77
C ALA A 203 27.00 -14.45 -1.14
N THR A 204 25.84 -13.93 -1.57
CA THR A 204 24.66 -14.72 -1.95
C THR A 204 24.48 -14.92 -3.45
N ILE A 205 25.37 -14.37 -4.27
CA ILE A 205 25.35 -14.47 -5.73
C ILE A 205 26.65 -15.10 -6.27
N ASP A 206 26.62 -15.51 -7.55
CA ASP A 206 27.83 -16.03 -8.20
C ASP A 206 28.89 -14.91 -8.28
N PRO A 207 30.10 -15.10 -7.73
CA PRO A 207 31.16 -14.10 -7.80
C PRO A 207 31.62 -13.78 -9.24
N ASN A 208 31.29 -14.62 -10.22
CA ASN A 208 31.60 -14.42 -11.63
C ASN A 208 30.43 -13.81 -12.41
N SER A 209 29.30 -13.49 -11.77
CA SER A 209 28.16 -12.81 -12.41
C SER A 209 28.51 -11.38 -12.82
N LEU A 210 27.78 -10.83 -13.77
CA LEU A 210 27.92 -9.42 -14.17
C LEU A 210 27.58 -8.49 -13.02
N TYR A 211 26.55 -8.84 -12.21
CA TYR A 211 26.18 -8.06 -11.03
C TYR A 211 27.33 -7.98 -10.02
N ALA A 212 27.97 -9.09 -9.70
CA ALA A 212 29.15 -9.10 -8.83
C ALA A 212 30.31 -8.32 -9.49
N GLY A 213 30.48 -8.42 -10.80
CA GLY A 213 31.49 -7.70 -11.56
C GLY A 213 31.37 -6.19 -11.44
N VAL A 214 30.17 -5.63 -11.69
CA VAL A 214 29.95 -4.17 -11.59
C VAL A 214 30.10 -3.69 -10.14
N ALA A 215 29.59 -4.43 -9.16
CA ALA A 215 29.74 -4.09 -7.75
C ALA A 215 31.22 -4.04 -7.33
N ARG A 216 32.02 -5.05 -7.70
CA ARG A 216 33.47 -5.08 -7.44
C ARG A 216 34.23 -3.97 -8.14
N ALA A 217 33.83 -3.60 -9.38
CA ALA A 217 34.42 -2.47 -10.10
C ALA A 217 34.21 -1.15 -9.34
N VAL A 218 33.01 -0.93 -8.82
CA VAL A 218 32.69 0.24 -7.98
C VAL A 218 33.51 0.27 -6.70
N LEU A 219 33.60 -0.85 -5.96
CA LEU A 219 34.39 -0.93 -4.73
C LEU A 219 35.87 -0.67 -4.99
N ALA A 220 36.45 -1.28 -6.03
CA ALA A 220 37.86 -1.05 -6.42
C ALA A 220 38.12 0.40 -6.87
N PHE A 221 37.16 1.04 -7.51
CA PHE A 221 37.28 2.46 -7.89
C PHE A 221 37.23 3.36 -6.64
N HIS A 222 36.33 3.07 -5.70
CA HIS A 222 36.22 3.80 -4.43
C HIS A 222 37.52 3.73 -3.60
N GLU A 223 38.18 2.58 -3.54
CA GLU A 223 39.48 2.45 -2.85
C GLU A 223 40.54 3.44 -3.39
N GLN A 224 40.50 3.77 -4.70
CA GLN A 224 41.44 4.69 -5.35
C GLN A 224 40.95 6.14 -5.33
N HIS A 225 39.63 6.36 -5.28
CA HIS A 225 38.98 7.68 -5.37
C HIS A 225 37.83 7.80 -4.31
N PRO A 226 38.17 7.79 -3.01
CA PRO A 226 37.17 7.66 -1.94
C PRO A 226 36.21 8.86 -1.81
N ASP A 227 36.58 10.02 -2.35
CA ASP A 227 35.80 11.26 -2.24
C ASP A 227 35.11 11.67 -3.56
N ASP A 228 35.38 10.94 -4.68
CA ASP A 228 34.91 11.35 -6.01
C ASP A 228 33.92 10.35 -6.62
N TRP A 229 32.66 10.36 -6.10
CA TRP A 229 31.59 9.56 -6.66
C TRP A 229 31.21 9.93 -8.09
N ARG A 230 31.50 11.19 -8.51
CA ARG A 230 31.21 11.66 -9.87
C ARG A 230 32.12 11.00 -10.88
N ALA A 231 33.42 10.89 -10.58
CA ALA A 231 34.36 10.12 -11.39
C ALA A 231 33.97 8.62 -11.43
N CYS A 232 33.48 8.05 -10.32
CA CYS A 232 32.95 6.70 -10.32
C CYS A 232 31.73 6.57 -11.24
N ARG A 233 30.83 7.57 -11.25
CA ARG A 233 29.69 7.62 -12.17
C ARG A 233 30.12 7.68 -13.64
N ASP A 234 31.19 8.43 -13.94
CA ASP A 234 31.75 8.50 -15.29
C ASP A 234 32.35 7.15 -15.72
N MET A 235 33.06 6.46 -14.82
CA MET A 235 33.54 5.08 -15.04
C MET A 235 32.37 4.13 -15.32
N LEU A 236 31.27 4.18 -14.51
CA LEU A 236 30.07 3.36 -14.75
C LEU A 236 29.50 3.65 -16.14
N ASN A 237 29.41 4.91 -16.57
CA ASN A 237 28.91 5.24 -17.89
C ASN A 237 29.78 4.67 -19.01
N ALA A 238 31.12 4.73 -18.85
CA ALA A 238 32.07 4.27 -19.86
C ALA A 238 32.16 2.74 -19.98
N GLU A 239 32.03 2.02 -18.88
CA GLU A 239 32.29 0.57 -18.83
C GLU A 239 31.07 -0.30 -18.61
N TRP A 240 30.01 0.22 -17.96
CA TRP A 240 28.83 -0.52 -17.51
C TRP A 240 27.51 0.16 -17.91
N GLY A 241 27.51 1.08 -18.88
CA GLY A 241 26.35 1.86 -19.29
C GLY A 241 25.37 1.13 -20.21
N TYR A 242 24.28 1.82 -20.54
CA TYR A 242 23.17 1.30 -21.37
C TYR A 242 23.55 1.05 -22.84
N ASP A 243 24.71 1.53 -23.31
CA ASP A 243 25.28 1.17 -24.61
C ASP A 243 25.72 -0.29 -24.67
N ARG A 244 26.00 -0.90 -23.52
CA ARG A 244 26.40 -2.32 -23.38
C ARG A 244 25.27 -3.20 -22.87
N TYR A 245 24.41 -2.66 -22.03
CA TYR A 245 23.30 -3.37 -21.38
C TYR A 245 21.97 -2.76 -21.81
N PRO A 246 21.41 -3.19 -22.95
CA PRO A 246 20.23 -2.58 -23.54
C PRO A 246 18.96 -2.91 -22.75
N GLY A 247 18.00 -2.01 -22.80
CA GLY A 247 16.71 -2.13 -22.12
C GLY A 247 16.22 -0.77 -21.63
N VAL A 248 15.05 -0.74 -21.02
CA VAL A 248 14.51 0.51 -20.46
C VAL A 248 15.23 0.87 -19.17
N CYS A 249 15.43 -0.13 -18.30
CA CYS A 249 16.07 0.01 -17.00
C CYS A 249 16.86 -1.28 -16.64
N HIS A 250 17.89 -1.61 -17.46
CA HIS A 250 18.69 -2.83 -17.24
C HIS A 250 19.34 -2.83 -15.86
N ILE A 251 19.32 -4.01 -15.20
CA ILE A 251 19.76 -4.13 -13.80
C ILE A 251 21.24 -3.83 -13.59
N ILE A 252 22.14 -4.11 -14.55
CA ILE A 252 23.60 -3.95 -14.36
C ILE A 252 24.02 -2.49 -14.19
N PRO A 253 23.66 -1.52 -15.08
CA PRO A 253 23.95 -0.11 -14.84
C PRO A 253 23.42 0.39 -13.49
N ASN A 254 22.20 -0.04 -13.13
CA ASN A 254 21.52 0.39 -11.92
C ASN A 254 22.12 -0.26 -10.66
N ALA A 255 22.56 -1.51 -10.72
CA ALA A 255 23.34 -2.15 -9.66
C ALA A 255 24.63 -1.34 -9.36
N GLY A 256 25.33 -0.88 -10.40
CA GLY A 256 26.50 -0.02 -10.25
C GLY A 256 26.18 1.27 -9.52
N VAL A 257 25.08 1.96 -9.88
CA VAL A 257 24.62 3.17 -9.19
C VAL A 257 24.21 2.90 -7.74
N THR A 258 23.48 1.82 -7.49
CA THR A 258 23.06 1.45 -6.14
C THR A 258 24.27 1.19 -5.22
N VAL A 259 25.25 0.39 -5.67
CA VAL A 259 26.48 0.10 -4.89
C VAL A 259 27.33 1.36 -4.73
N MET A 260 27.44 2.19 -5.77
CA MET A 260 28.12 3.49 -5.69
C MET A 260 27.48 4.40 -4.65
N ALA A 261 26.15 4.53 -4.66
CA ALA A 261 25.44 5.35 -3.68
C ALA A 261 25.64 4.84 -2.25
N LEU A 262 25.60 3.52 -2.04
CA LEU A 262 25.85 2.91 -0.75
C LEU A 262 27.24 3.22 -0.20
N ILE A 263 28.29 2.98 -1.01
CA ILE A 263 29.68 3.10 -0.53
C ILE A 263 30.10 4.57 -0.36
N TYR A 264 29.77 5.46 -1.32
CA TYR A 264 30.08 6.90 -1.22
C TYR A 264 29.13 7.66 -0.28
N GLY A 265 27.97 7.10 0.05
CA GLY A 265 27.10 7.59 1.11
C GLY A 265 27.61 7.25 2.51
N GLN A 266 28.60 6.33 2.63
CA GLN A 266 29.25 5.93 3.88
C GLN A 266 28.25 5.47 4.95
N GLY A 267 27.15 4.85 4.52
CA GLY A 267 26.07 4.40 5.42
C GLY A 267 25.21 5.55 5.98
N GLU A 268 25.32 6.79 5.50
CA GLU A 268 24.46 7.91 5.89
C GLU A 268 23.30 8.03 4.87
N LEU A 269 22.06 7.92 5.34
CA LEU A 269 20.88 7.79 4.48
C LEU A 269 20.72 8.98 3.54
N THR A 270 20.79 10.21 4.06
CA THR A 270 20.47 11.39 3.25
C THR A 270 21.48 11.54 2.12
N ARG A 271 22.76 11.34 2.41
CA ARG A 271 23.82 11.38 1.39
C ARG A 271 23.69 10.24 0.38
N THR A 272 23.33 9.05 0.83
CA THR A 272 23.14 7.88 -0.04
C THR A 272 22.04 8.12 -1.08
N VAL A 273 20.85 8.56 -0.65
CA VAL A 273 19.73 8.80 -1.58
C VAL A 273 19.95 10.00 -2.48
N GLU A 274 20.65 11.04 -1.99
CA GLU A 274 21.04 12.20 -2.77
C GLU A 274 22.01 11.82 -3.90
N ILE A 275 23.04 11.01 -3.63
CA ILE A 275 23.98 10.49 -4.66
C ILE A 275 23.23 9.63 -5.68
N ALA A 276 22.37 8.68 -5.24
CA ALA A 276 21.62 7.84 -6.15
C ALA A 276 20.74 8.67 -7.11
N THR A 277 20.05 9.69 -6.58
CA THR A 277 19.21 10.60 -7.37
C THR A 277 20.04 11.42 -8.36
N MET A 278 21.18 11.98 -7.92
CA MET A 278 22.07 12.78 -8.79
C MET A 278 22.77 11.95 -9.85
N ALA A 279 22.92 10.65 -9.65
CA ALA A 279 23.57 9.76 -10.60
C ALA A 279 22.75 9.52 -11.87
N SER A 280 21.47 9.89 -11.89
CA SER A 280 20.57 9.63 -13.04
C SER A 280 20.32 8.13 -13.30
N TRP A 281 19.85 7.79 -14.46
CA TRP A 281 19.31 6.49 -14.87
C TRP A 281 17.97 6.22 -14.16
N ASP A 282 17.82 5.09 -13.47
CA ASP A 282 16.60 4.76 -12.75
C ASP A 282 16.69 5.28 -11.30
N THR A 283 16.36 6.54 -11.12
CA THR A 283 16.73 7.30 -9.91
C THR A 283 15.92 6.94 -8.67
N ASP A 284 14.62 6.69 -8.80
CA ASP A 284 13.74 6.31 -7.70
C ASP A 284 14.00 4.88 -7.27
N CYS A 285 14.14 3.97 -8.22
CA CYS A 285 14.52 2.59 -7.97
C CYS A 285 15.86 2.49 -7.22
N ASN A 286 16.89 3.14 -7.74
CA ASN A 286 18.24 3.10 -7.13
C ASN A 286 18.26 3.75 -5.75
N ALA A 287 17.64 4.94 -5.59
CA ALA A 287 17.58 5.63 -4.32
C ALA A 287 16.67 4.90 -3.32
N GLY A 288 15.57 4.28 -3.80
CA GLY A 288 14.68 3.47 -2.99
C GLY A 288 15.35 2.24 -2.39
N ASN A 289 16.08 1.45 -3.23
CA ASN A 289 16.81 0.28 -2.74
C ASN A 289 17.96 0.66 -1.78
N ALA A 290 18.78 1.66 -2.15
CA ALA A 290 19.86 2.11 -1.28
C ALA A 290 19.32 2.67 0.04
N GLY A 291 18.21 3.42 -0.03
CA GLY A 291 17.49 3.93 1.14
C GLY A 291 16.94 2.84 2.05
N ALA A 292 16.37 1.77 1.48
CA ALA A 292 15.90 0.62 2.24
C ALA A 292 17.02 -0.07 3.03
N ILE A 293 18.17 -0.30 2.39
CA ILE A 293 19.34 -0.95 3.00
C ILE A 293 19.89 -0.09 4.15
N VAL A 294 20.22 1.18 3.87
CA VAL A 294 20.82 2.09 4.87
C VAL A 294 19.84 2.40 5.98
N GLY A 295 18.56 2.61 5.65
CA GLY A 295 17.51 2.85 6.65
C GLY A 295 17.38 1.70 7.64
N THR A 296 17.44 0.45 7.16
CA THR A 296 17.42 -0.75 8.02
C THR A 296 18.67 -0.83 8.89
N MET A 297 19.86 -0.52 8.32
CA MET A 297 21.13 -0.57 9.03
C MET A 297 21.22 0.48 10.16
N GLN A 298 20.87 1.72 9.86
CA GLN A 298 20.99 2.81 10.84
C GLN A 298 19.88 2.83 11.90
N GLY A 299 18.68 2.32 11.55
CA GLY A 299 17.48 2.71 12.28
C GLY A 299 17.17 4.20 12.08
N LEU A 300 16.04 4.66 12.61
CA LEU A 300 15.60 6.04 12.43
C LEU A 300 16.54 7.06 13.06
N GLN A 301 16.96 8.08 12.29
CA GLN A 301 17.84 9.15 12.74
C GLN A 301 17.16 10.52 12.66
N PRO A 302 17.42 11.43 13.64
CA PRO A 302 16.87 12.80 13.62
C PRO A 302 17.26 13.60 12.36
N GLY A 303 18.42 13.33 11.77
CA GLY A 303 18.92 13.99 10.55
C GLY A 303 18.05 13.81 9.32
N TRP A 304 17.13 12.83 9.31
CA TRP A 304 16.24 12.55 8.19
C TRP A 304 14.99 13.43 8.15
N ASP A 305 14.74 14.25 9.16
CA ASP A 305 13.50 15.01 9.32
C ASP A 305 13.14 15.88 8.11
N LYS A 306 14.14 16.42 7.40
CA LYS A 306 13.92 17.24 6.19
C LYS A 306 13.19 16.47 5.07
N TYR A 307 13.45 15.15 4.97
CA TYR A 307 12.83 14.26 4.00
C TYR A 307 11.66 13.48 4.60
N ARG A 308 11.76 13.05 5.84
CA ARG A 308 10.75 12.23 6.51
C ARG A 308 9.44 12.98 6.79
N LYS A 309 9.51 14.22 7.29
CA LYS A 309 8.30 15.00 7.66
C LYS A 309 7.34 15.21 6.48
N PRO A 310 7.81 15.51 5.25
CA PRO A 310 6.91 15.60 4.11
C PRO A 310 6.24 14.27 3.70
N ILE A 311 6.81 13.13 4.08
CA ILE A 311 6.19 11.80 3.86
C ILE A 311 5.06 11.58 4.87
N ASN A 312 5.25 12.00 6.13
CA ASN A 312 4.26 11.90 7.21
C ASN A 312 3.72 10.47 7.40
N ASP A 313 4.58 9.45 7.31
CA ASP A 313 4.22 8.01 7.35
C ASP A 313 3.21 7.55 6.29
N PHE A 314 2.87 8.42 5.34
CA PHE A 314 1.90 8.15 4.29
C PHE A 314 2.36 7.02 3.37
N LEU A 315 1.49 6.06 3.14
CA LEU A 315 1.72 4.93 2.26
C LEU A 315 0.44 4.65 1.47
N VAL A 316 0.48 4.97 0.18
CA VAL A 316 -0.57 4.68 -0.79
C VAL A 316 -0.06 3.70 -1.81
N THR A 317 -0.91 2.77 -2.21
CA THR A 317 -0.64 1.80 -3.26
C THR A 317 -1.77 1.76 -4.29
N SER A 318 -1.61 1.01 -5.38
CA SER A 318 -2.55 1.01 -6.51
C SER A 318 -2.94 -0.39 -6.99
N GLY A 319 -3.10 -1.34 -6.07
CA GLY A 319 -3.68 -2.65 -6.37
C GLY A 319 -5.20 -2.63 -6.46
N VAL A 320 -5.79 -3.80 -6.70
CA VAL A 320 -7.25 -3.94 -6.87
C VAL A 320 -8.06 -3.89 -5.58
N LEU A 321 -7.44 -3.92 -4.41
CA LEU A 321 -8.14 -3.86 -3.12
C LEU A 321 -8.04 -2.45 -2.52
N GLY A 322 -9.09 -1.67 -2.66
CA GLY A 322 -9.10 -0.24 -2.35
C GLY A 322 -8.73 0.13 -0.91
N THR A 323 -9.11 -0.68 0.08
CA THR A 323 -8.73 -0.46 1.49
C THR A 323 -7.29 -0.89 1.78
N VAL A 324 -6.73 -1.84 1.02
CA VAL A 324 -5.31 -2.20 1.11
C VAL A 324 -4.42 -1.10 0.54
N ASN A 325 -4.95 -0.34 -0.44
CA ASN A 325 -4.28 0.81 -1.01
C ASN A 325 -4.12 1.98 -0.02
N ILE A 326 -4.84 1.97 1.10
CA ILE A 326 -4.76 3.00 2.15
C ILE A 326 -4.15 2.38 3.40
N THR A 327 -2.89 2.69 3.66
CA THR A 327 -2.19 2.24 4.86
C THR A 327 -1.21 3.31 5.32
N ASP A 328 -0.40 3.01 6.30
CA ASP A 328 0.71 3.84 6.77
C ASP A 328 1.95 2.97 7.00
N ILE A 329 3.12 3.59 6.96
CA ILE A 329 4.39 2.87 7.06
C ILE A 329 4.52 2.08 8.37
N PRO A 330 4.16 2.61 9.56
CA PRO A 330 4.20 1.84 10.80
C PRO A 330 3.29 0.60 10.79
N SER A 331 2.06 0.74 10.29
CA SER A 331 1.11 -0.39 10.20
C SER A 331 1.65 -1.49 9.28
N PHE A 332 2.24 -1.13 8.13
CA PHE A 332 2.86 -2.09 7.24
C PHE A 332 4.12 -2.73 7.84
N ALA A 333 4.97 -1.94 8.53
CA ALA A 333 6.13 -2.47 9.26
C ALA A 333 5.74 -3.50 10.32
N ARG A 334 4.61 -3.29 11.01
CA ARG A 334 4.03 -4.25 11.95
C ARG A 334 3.60 -5.54 11.27
N GLU A 335 2.94 -5.44 10.11
CA GLU A 335 2.54 -6.60 9.30
C GLU A 335 3.76 -7.46 8.89
N LEU A 336 4.84 -6.80 8.43
CA LEU A 336 6.10 -7.48 8.10
C LEU A 336 6.78 -8.09 9.33
N THR A 337 6.72 -7.42 10.48
CA THR A 337 7.26 -7.96 11.74
C THR A 337 6.53 -9.24 12.16
N VAL A 338 5.20 -9.27 12.05
CA VAL A 338 4.41 -10.50 12.31
C VAL A 338 4.85 -11.64 11.39
N LEU A 339 5.06 -11.36 10.08
CA LEU A 339 5.56 -12.37 9.14
C LEU A 339 6.98 -12.82 9.48
N ALA A 340 7.88 -11.90 9.86
CA ALA A 340 9.25 -12.21 10.27
C ALA A 340 9.30 -13.16 11.49
N LEU A 341 8.49 -12.86 12.52
CA LEU A 341 8.39 -13.69 13.71
C LEU A 341 7.86 -15.09 13.37
N ARG A 342 6.81 -15.19 12.56
CA ARG A 342 6.27 -16.47 12.10
C ARG A 342 7.30 -17.29 11.31
N LEU A 343 8.08 -16.65 10.42
CA LEU A 343 9.16 -17.30 9.67
C LEU A 343 10.31 -17.81 10.57
N ARG A 344 10.46 -17.23 11.76
CA ARG A 344 11.40 -17.64 12.80
C ARG A 344 10.79 -18.69 13.75
N GLY A 345 9.50 -19.00 13.62
CA GLY A 345 8.78 -19.89 14.55
C GLY A 345 8.50 -19.23 15.91
N GLU A 346 8.50 -17.90 15.98
CA GLU A 346 8.23 -17.11 17.18
C GLU A 346 6.78 -16.62 17.18
N GLU A 347 6.18 -16.50 18.37
CA GLU A 347 4.81 -16.00 18.53
C GLU A 347 4.79 -14.47 18.48
N PRO A 348 4.03 -13.85 17.54
CA PRO A 348 3.87 -12.41 17.53
C PRO A 348 3.07 -11.88 18.74
N PRO A 349 3.24 -10.60 19.15
CA PRO A 349 2.39 -9.99 20.15
C PRO A 349 0.91 -10.14 19.79
N ALA A 350 0.06 -10.51 20.76
CA ALA A 350 -1.34 -10.87 20.53
C ALA A 350 -2.14 -9.77 19.80
N LEU A 351 -1.93 -8.50 20.18
CA LEU A 351 -2.59 -7.36 19.52
C LEU A 351 -2.15 -7.19 18.06
N TRP A 352 -0.86 -7.42 17.75
CA TRP A 352 -0.34 -7.34 16.38
C TRP A 352 -0.84 -8.47 15.52
N LEU A 353 -0.96 -9.67 16.11
CA LEU A 353 -1.56 -10.82 15.44
C LEU A 353 -3.04 -10.60 15.15
N GLU A 354 -3.79 -10.01 16.09
CA GLU A 354 -5.19 -9.63 15.89
C GLU A 354 -5.33 -8.62 14.75
N ASP A 355 -4.53 -7.56 14.74
CA ASP A 355 -4.52 -6.56 13.66
C ASP A 355 -4.15 -7.20 12.31
N PHE A 356 -3.16 -8.10 12.28
CA PHE A 356 -2.78 -8.84 11.09
C PHE A 356 -3.91 -9.72 10.55
N GLU A 357 -4.67 -10.40 11.41
CA GLU A 357 -5.72 -11.35 11.00
C GLU A 357 -7.07 -10.69 10.71
N ARG A 358 -7.42 -9.64 11.42
CA ARG A 358 -8.77 -9.05 11.39
C ARG A 358 -8.81 -7.65 10.79
N ARG A 359 -7.69 -6.96 10.77
CA ARG A 359 -7.51 -5.57 10.41
C ARG A 359 -8.62 -4.61 10.86
N GLY A 360 -8.72 -4.45 12.19
CA GLY A 360 -9.19 -3.18 12.71
C GLY A 360 -8.12 -2.10 12.46
N LEU A 361 -8.52 -0.86 12.26
CA LEU A 361 -7.56 0.25 12.23
C LEU A 361 -7.11 0.53 13.66
N ARG A 362 -5.77 0.48 13.90
CA ARG A 362 -5.17 0.80 15.20
C ARG A 362 -3.91 1.62 14.99
N PHE A 363 -3.86 2.77 15.63
CA PHE A 363 -2.72 3.67 15.63
C PHE A 363 -2.21 3.80 17.07
N ASP A 364 -1.08 3.13 17.35
CA ASP A 364 -0.48 3.06 18.68
C ASP A 364 0.67 4.05 18.87
N PHE A 365 1.18 4.66 17.80
CA PHE A 365 2.31 5.57 17.79
C PHE A 365 3.59 4.96 18.39
N ASP A 366 3.74 3.65 18.31
CA ASP A 366 4.89 2.91 18.85
C ASP A 366 6.16 3.11 18.03
N ALA A 367 6.05 3.30 16.71
CA ALA A 367 7.20 3.58 15.87
C ALA A 367 7.82 4.94 16.24
N PRO A 368 9.15 5.05 16.37
CA PRO A 368 9.81 6.27 16.82
C PRO A 368 9.43 7.50 16.00
N GLY A 369 8.79 8.49 16.63
CA GLY A 369 8.35 9.73 15.99
C GLY A 369 7.25 9.58 14.95
N SER A 370 6.54 8.46 14.94
CA SER A 370 5.43 8.18 14.01
C SER A 370 4.24 9.11 14.24
N THR A 371 3.61 9.49 13.13
CA THR A 371 2.33 10.20 13.09
C THR A 371 1.21 9.33 12.56
N HIS A 372 1.50 8.11 12.07
CA HIS A 372 0.55 7.25 11.34
C HIS A 372 -0.20 7.97 10.20
N GLY A 373 0.38 9.01 9.61
CA GLY A 373 -0.27 9.80 8.57
C GLY A 373 -1.37 10.75 9.05
N PHE A 374 -1.51 10.98 10.37
CA PHE A 374 -2.39 12.00 10.89
C PHE A 374 -2.03 13.38 10.36
N ARG A 375 -3.03 14.22 10.17
CA ARG A 375 -2.94 15.55 9.57
C ARG A 375 -3.68 16.57 10.42
N THR A 376 -3.41 17.83 10.14
CA THR A 376 -4.08 18.95 10.77
C THR A 376 -4.42 20.04 9.77
N GLU A 377 -5.49 20.77 10.05
CA GLU A 377 -5.89 21.95 9.30
C GLU A 377 -6.57 22.96 10.26
N PRO A 378 -6.15 24.25 10.29
CA PRO A 378 -4.98 24.79 9.60
C PRO A 378 -3.64 24.35 10.24
N PHE A 379 -2.60 24.17 9.41
CA PHE A 379 -1.29 23.68 9.87
C PHE A 379 -0.39 24.76 10.49
N ASN A 380 -0.72 26.04 10.38
CA ASN A 380 0.12 27.15 10.84
C ASN A 380 0.06 27.41 12.35
N GLN A 381 -0.95 26.90 13.05
CA GLN A 381 -1.12 27.02 14.49
C GLN A 381 -1.18 25.68 15.22
N ILE A 382 -1.26 24.59 14.48
CA ILE A 382 -1.32 23.23 14.98
C ILE A 382 -0.24 22.41 14.30
N ALA A 383 0.66 21.82 15.06
CA ALA A 383 1.73 20.98 14.56
C ALA A 383 1.67 19.58 15.20
N LEU A 384 1.95 18.56 14.41
CA LEU A 384 1.90 17.16 14.85
C LEU A 384 3.30 16.55 14.85
N LYS A 385 3.58 15.70 15.85
CA LYS A 385 4.73 14.80 15.84
C LYS A 385 4.47 13.58 16.72
N GLY A 386 5.10 12.45 16.41
CA GLY A 386 5.17 11.33 17.35
C GLY A 386 6.05 11.67 18.56
N SER A 387 5.63 11.27 19.75
CA SER A 387 6.28 11.61 21.01
C SER A 387 6.22 10.44 21.99
N THR A 388 7.31 10.24 22.73
CA THR A 388 7.37 9.32 23.88
C THR A 388 7.16 10.01 25.22
N ALA A 389 6.91 11.33 25.23
CA ALA A 389 6.70 12.12 26.45
C ALA A 389 5.47 11.69 27.24
N LYS A 390 4.45 11.18 26.54
CA LYS A 390 3.26 10.55 27.10
C LYS A 390 3.01 9.23 26.39
N HIS A 391 2.74 8.19 27.16
CA HIS A 391 2.43 6.84 26.67
C HIS A 391 1.27 6.26 27.47
N THR A 392 0.67 5.18 26.98
CA THR A 392 -0.38 4.43 27.67
C THR A 392 0.18 3.10 28.19
N GLU A 393 -0.67 2.26 28.79
CA GLU A 393 -0.28 0.90 29.17
C GLU A 393 -0.05 -0.02 27.94
N THR A 394 -0.63 0.35 26.79
CA THR A 394 -0.65 -0.45 25.56
C THR A 394 0.21 0.13 24.46
N SER A 395 0.76 1.34 24.60
CA SER A 395 1.59 2.02 23.61
C SER A 395 2.85 2.63 24.21
N ARG A 396 3.94 2.64 23.42
CA ARG A 396 5.21 3.29 23.79
C ARG A 396 5.22 4.80 23.53
N GLY A 397 4.23 5.30 22.77
CA GLY A 397 4.17 6.69 22.33
C GLY A 397 2.76 7.23 22.19
N SER A 398 2.69 8.44 21.68
CA SER A 398 1.44 9.16 21.39
C SER A 398 1.68 10.20 20.31
N LEU A 399 0.61 10.67 19.67
CA LEU A 399 0.64 11.84 18.82
C LEU A 399 0.63 13.11 19.69
N GLU A 400 1.71 13.86 19.68
CA GLU A 400 1.81 15.19 20.29
C GLU A 400 1.28 16.22 19.29
N ILE A 401 0.30 16.99 19.74
CA ILE A 401 -0.39 18.05 19.00
C ILE A 401 -0.01 19.38 19.68
N LEU A 402 0.93 20.12 19.10
CA LEU A 402 1.27 21.47 19.57
C LEU A 402 0.19 22.44 19.10
N LEU A 403 -0.37 23.19 20.06
CA LEU A 403 -1.34 24.27 19.83
C LEU A 403 -0.66 25.59 20.15
N ASP A 404 -0.32 26.38 19.11
CA ASP A 404 0.50 27.58 19.25
C ASP A 404 -0.34 28.85 19.13
N ARG A 405 -0.44 29.58 20.26
CA ARG A 405 -1.05 30.92 20.32
C ARG A 405 -2.47 31.02 19.79
N LEU A 406 -3.31 30.04 20.09
CA LEU A 406 -4.72 30.10 19.71
C LEU A 406 -5.43 31.23 20.44
N GLU A 407 -6.16 32.04 19.69
CA GLU A 407 -7.07 33.08 20.24
C GLU A 407 -8.48 32.48 20.39
N ARG A 408 -9.32 33.19 21.18
CA ARG A 408 -10.71 32.76 21.40
C ARG A 408 -11.45 32.57 20.08
N GLY A 409 -12.06 31.39 19.89
CA GLY A 409 -12.75 30.98 18.67
C GLY A 409 -11.84 30.42 17.59
N GLN A 410 -10.52 30.37 17.82
CA GLN A 410 -9.58 29.67 16.95
C GLN A 410 -9.45 28.20 17.34
N GLY A 411 -9.14 27.38 16.36
CA GLY A 411 -8.95 25.96 16.52
C GLY A 411 -8.67 25.29 15.17
N GLY A 412 -8.99 24.03 15.06
CA GLY A 412 -8.78 23.29 13.81
C GLY A 412 -9.21 21.84 13.92
N ARG A 413 -8.80 21.07 12.94
CA ARG A 413 -9.06 19.62 12.83
C ARG A 413 -7.76 18.86 12.97
N ILE A 414 -7.79 17.74 13.70
CA ILE A 414 -6.73 16.72 13.72
C ILE A 414 -7.39 15.43 13.28
N PHE A 415 -6.90 14.81 12.20
CA PHE A 415 -7.61 13.71 11.54
C PHE A 415 -6.68 12.73 10.84
N TRP A 416 -7.20 11.53 10.67
CA TRP A 416 -6.70 10.54 9.72
C TRP A 416 -7.66 10.47 8.51
N LYS A 417 -7.11 10.20 7.28
CA LYS A 417 -7.91 10.07 6.06
C LYS A 417 -8.15 8.61 5.71
N PRO A 418 -9.36 8.06 5.94
CA PRO A 418 -9.72 6.70 5.55
C PRO A 418 -10.09 6.56 4.07
N PHE A 419 -10.09 7.64 3.30
CA PHE A 419 -10.44 7.64 1.88
C PHE A 419 -9.75 8.78 1.15
N TYR A 420 -9.30 8.50 -0.07
CA TYR A 420 -8.66 9.47 -0.97
C TYR A 420 -9.40 9.54 -2.29
N ARG A 421 -9.33 10.70 -2.91
CA ARG A 421 -9.88 11.00 -4.23
C ARG A 421 -8.80 11.54 -5.14
N ARG A 422 -9.07 11.57 -6.45
CA ARG A 422 -8.14 12.14 -7.44
C ARG A 422 -7.65 13.54 -7.05
N ALA A 423 -8.51 14.39 -6.54
CA ALA A 423 -8.18 15.76 -6.13
C ALA A 423 -7.15 15.82 -4.96
N ASP A 424 -6.90 14.72 -4.28
CA ASP A 424 -5.89 14.64 -3.23
C ASP A 424 -4.46 14.50 -3.77
N PHE A 425 -4.28 14.22 -5.07
CA PHE A 425 -2.98 13.94 -5.69
C PHE A 425 -2.65 14.95 -6.78
N ASP A 426 -1.36 15.30 -6.88
CA ASP A 426 -0.81 16.17 -7.91
C ASP A 426 -0.27 15.37 -9.12
N ASP A 427 -0.04 14.08 -8.93
CA ASP A 427 0.46 13.14 -9.91
C ASP A 427 -0.53 11.98 -10.06
N GLU A 428 -0.78 11.55 -11.30
CA GLU A 428 -1.72 10.48 -11.63
C GLU A 428 -1.01 9.16 -11.96
N ARG A 429 0.24 9.02 -11.60
CA ARG A 429 0.99 7.78 -11.80
C ARG A 429 0.21 6.60 -11.25
N TYR A 430 0.15 5.52 -12.00
CA TYR A 430 -0.50 4.27 -11.63
C TYR A 430 -2.00 4.38 -11.26
N ARG A 431 -2.62 5.58 -11.32
CA ARG A 431 -4.06 5.80 -11.11
C ARG A 431 -4.61 5.03 -9.90
N PRO A 432 -4.17 5.31 -8.68
CA PRO A 432 -4.59 4.58 -7.50
C PRO A 432 -6.11 4.66 -7.30
N MET A 433 -6.71 3.54 -6.90
CA MET A 433 -8.15 3.44 -6.68
C MET A 433 -8.40 3.07 -5.22
N PHE A 434 -9.42 3.64 -4.60
CA PHE A 434 -9.67 3.51 -3.17
C PHE A 434 -11.10 3.10 -2.87
N THR A 435 -11.24 2.33 -1.77
CA THR A 435 -12.51 2.15 -1.07
C THR A 435 -12.32 2.61 0.37
N PRO A 436 -13.32 3.24 1.02
CA PRO A 436 -13.16 3.74 2.37
C PRO A 436 -12.74 2.64 3.36
N ALA A 437 -11.80 2.98 4.24
CA ALA A 437 -11.34 2.10 5.30
C ALA A 437 -12.16 2.25 6.60
N VAL A 438 -13.05 3.24 6.65
CA VAL A 438 -13.99 3.49 7.75
C VAL A 438 -15.39 3.59 7.19
N ASP A 439 -16.31 2.83 7.77
CA ASP A 439 -17.69 2.70 7.35
C ASP A 439 -18.68 3.22 8.43
N ASP A 440 -19.89 3.56 7.99
CA ASP A 440 -20.97 3.96 8.89
C ASP A 440 -21.29 2.86 9.91
N GLY A 441 -21.55 3.23 11.15
CA GLY A 441 -21.87 2.31 12.25
C GLY A 441 -20.65 1.79 13.02
N GLN A 442 -19.43 1.89 12.49
CA GLN A 442 -18.22 1.49 13.22
C GLN A 442 -17.97 2.37 14.43
N VAL A 443 -17.27 1.83 15.42
CA VAL A 443 -16.94 2.53 16.67
C VAL A 443 -15.49 3.00 16.62
N VAL A 444 -15.31 4.29 16.88
CA VAL A 444 -14.01 4.95 17.00
C VAL A 444 -13.69 5.14 18.49
N ARG A 445 -12.49 4.73 18.92
CA ARG A 445 -11.99 4.88 20.28
C ARG A 445 -10.63 5.54 20.28
N PHE A 446 -10.36 6.41 21.23
CA PHE A 446 -9.05 7.05 21.42
C PHE A 446 -8.94 7.62 22.84
N LYS A 447 -7.72 8.02 23.19
CA LYS A 447 -7.44 8.70 24.47
C LYS A 447 -6.86 10.08 24.23
N LEU A 448 -7.20 11.05 25.10
CA LEU A 448 -6.63 12.39 25.08
C LEU A 448 -6.07 12.77 26.45
N TRP A 449 -4.98 13.58 26.42
CA TRP A 449 -4.40 14.23 27.59
C TRP A 449 -4.01 15.65 27.23
N LEU A 450 -4.52 16.66 27.97
CA LEU A 450 -4.20 18.07 27.78
C LEU A 450 -3.04 18.48 28.67
N ASP A 451 -2.03 19.14 28.10
CA ASP A 451 -0.88 19.75 28.82
C ASP A 451 -0.84 21.25 28.51
N PRO A 452 -1.61 22.08 29.26
CA PRO A 452 -1.66 23.51 29.07
C PRO A 452 -0.45 24.20 29.74
N TRP A 453 0.21 25.12 28.99
CA TRP A 453 1.37 25.84 29.51
C TRP A 453 1.02 27.21 30.09
N ASN A 454 -0.10 27.81 29.69
CA ASN A 454 -0.54 29.13 30.13
C ASN A 454 -1.65 29.15 31.18
N GLY A 455 -2.00 28.00 31.72
CA GLY A 455 -2.79 27.88 32.94
C GLY A 455 -4.30 28.10 32.86
N ASP A 456 -4.89 28.52 31.73
CA ASP A 456 -6.33 28.71 31.69
C ASP A 456 -7.15 27.53 31.09
N GLY A 457 -6.50 26.48 30.63
CA GLY A 457 -7.11 25.18 30.28
C GLY A 457 -8.41 25.16 29.44
N ASN A 458 -8.80 26.30 28.87
CA ASN A 458 -10.08 26.49 28.21
C ASN A 458 -10.04 26.04 26.73
N LEU A 459 -9.46 24.87 26.48
CA LEU A 459 -9.52 24.17 25.21
C LEU A 459 -10.65 23.14 25.26
N ARG A 460 -11.46 23.07 24.21
CA ARG A 460 -12.46 22.01 24.07
C ARG A 460 -12.24 21.21 22.80
N VAL A 461 -12.67 19.97 22.82
CA VAL A 461 -12.58 19.04 21.71
C VAL A 461 -13.94 18.40 21.43
N ALA A 462 -14.21 18.05 20.16
CA ALA A 462 -15.35 17.22 19.78
C ALA A 462 -14.90 16.21 18.72
N PRO A 463 -15.31 14.95 18.83
CA PRO A 463 -15.12 13.98 17.75
C PRO A 463 -15.91 14.35 16.50
N TYR A 464 -15.40 14.03 15.32
CA TYR A 464 -16.08 14.30 14.05
C TYR A 464 -15.73 13.31 12.96
N VAL A 465 -16.58 13.28 11.93
CA VAL A 465 -16.25 12.75 10.61
C VAL A 465 -16.53 13.80 9.54
N LYS A 466 -15.82 13.74 8.42
CA LYS A 466 -16.05 14.52 7.21
C LYS A 466 -16.46 13.60 6.08
N ARG A 467 -17.45 14.01 5.29
CA ARG A 467 -17.95 13.25 4.13
C ARG A 467 -17.19 13.58 2.86
N ALA A 468 -17.00 12.56 2.01
CA ALA A 468 -16.08 12.61 0.87
C ALA A 468 -16.57 13.46 -0.31
N ILE A 469 -17.88 13.61 -0.52
CA ILE A 469 -18.44 14.29 -1.68
C ILE A 469 -18.98 15.67 -1.31
N SER A 470 -19.74 15.74 -0.22
CA SER A 470 -20.35 17.00 0.23
C SER A 470 -19.44 17.88 1.06
N ASP A 471 -18.26 17.40 1.46
CA ASP A 471 -17.37 18.05 2.44
C ASP A 471 -18.03 18.33 3.81
N ARG A 472 -19.19 17.73 4.06
CA ARG A 472 -19.96 17.95 5.28
C ARG A 472 -19.22 17.42 6.50
N ILE A 473 -18.98 18.30 7.46
CA ILE A 473 -18.48 17.92 8.80
C ILE A 473 -19.68 17.54 9.66
N GLN A 474 -19.61 16.37 10.29
CA GLN A 474 -20.58 15.86 11.25
C GLN A 474 -19.87 15.71 12.61
N GLU A 475 -20.24 16.57 13.56
CA GLU A 475 -19.87 16.36 14.96
C GLU A 475 -20.58 15.13 15.50
N THR A 476 -19.81 14.23 16.12
CA THR A 476 -20.31 12.91 16.54
C THR A 476 -20.47 12.79 18.05
N GLY A 477 -20.17 13.85 18.79
CA GLY A 477 -20.31 13.93 20.22
C GLY A 477 -20.34 15.35 20.75
N ALA A 478 -20.56 15.51 22.04
CA ALA A 478 -20.53 16.82 22.69
C ALA A 478 -19.10 17.36 22.78
N TRP A 479 -18.99 18.68 22.85
CA TRP A 479 -17.73 19.34 23.14
C TRP A 479 -17.31 19.13 24.61
N HIS A 480 -16.07 18.70 24.83
CA HIS A 480 -15.50 18.43 26.14
C HIS A 480 -14.17 19.14 26.34
N VAL A 481 -13.83 19.48 27.58
CA VAL A 481 -12.49 19.92 27.95
C VAL A 481 -11.69 18.67 28.34
N PRO A 482 -10.59 18.35 27.64
CA PRO A 482 -9.78 17.17 27.97
C PRO A 482 -9.15 17.29 29.37
N SER A 483 -8.94 16.16 30.02
CA SER A 483 -8.25 16.10 31.32
C SER A 483 -6.79 16.55 31.20
N SER A 484 -6.32 17.31 32.17
CA SER A 484 -4.90 17.70 32.34
C SER A 484 -4.15 16.85 33.38
N THR A 485 -4.82 15.91 34.03
CA THR A 485 -4.23 15.09 35.12
C THR A 485 -3.96 13.65 34.69
N GLY A 486 -4.39 13.24 33.49
CA GLY A 486 -4.19 11.90 32.98
C GLY A 486 -4.95 11.65 31.66
N TRP A 487 -4.78 10.46 31.11
CA TRP A 487 -5.53 10.00 29.95
C TRP A 487 -7.02 9.92 30.24
N GLN A 488 -7.82 10.37 29.27
CA GLN A 488 -9.27 10.28 29.29
C GLN A 488 -9.72 9.56 28.02
N ASP A 489 -10.59 8.56 28.19
CA ASP A 489 -11.14 7.77 27.09
C ASP A 489 -12.27 8.51 26.37
N TYR A 490 -12.29 8.36 25.04
CA TYR A 490 -13.35 8.86 24.15
C TYR A 490 -13.82 7.74 23.23
N GLU A 491 -15.11 7.73 22.99
CA GLU A 491 -15.75 6.78 22.08
C GLU A 491 -16.88 7.48 21.33
N PHE A 492 -17.04 7.14 20.04
CA PHE A 492 -18.21 7.53 19.27
C PHE A 492 -18.49 6.53 18.16
N THR A 493 -19.74 6.48 17.70
CA THR A 493 -20.14 5.68 16.53
C THR A 493 -20.13 6.58 15.30
N VAL A 494 -19.55 6.10 14.20
CA VAL A 494 -19.58 6.78 12.89
C VAL A 494 -21.05 6.90 12.46
N PRO A 495 -21.60 8.11 12.29
CA PRO A 495 -23.01 8.31 11.96
C PRO A 495 -23.31 7.86 10.54
N ASP A 496 -24.60 7.68 10.22
CA ASP A 496 -25.05 7.41 8.85
C ASP A 496 -24.68 8.57 7.91
N GLY A 497 -23.99 8.25 6.82
CA GLY A 497 -23.54 9.18 5.79
C GLY A 497 -24.56 9.46 4.71
N ASP A 498 -25.75 8.84 4.76
CA ASP A 498 -26.77 9.00 3.73
C ASP A 498 -26.23 8.65 2.33
N GLY A 499 -25.41 7.58 2.28
CA GLY A 499 -24.78 7.07 1.06
C GLY A 499 -23.45 7.74 0.67
N GLU A 500 -22.86 8.56 1.54
CA GLU A 500 -21.53 9.14 1.32
C GLU A 500 -20.46 8.43 2.19
N GLY A 501 -19.26 8.21 1.63
CA GLY A 501 -18.12 7.66 2.37
C GLY A 501 -17.51 8.66 3.35
N VAL A 502 -16.74 8.14 4.31
CA VAL A 502 -15.96 8.93 5.28
C VAL A 502 -14.62 9.32 4.65
N GLU A 503 -14.32 10.62 4.60
CA GLU A 503 -13.05 11.16 4.13
C GLU A 503 -12.08 11.49 5.26
N GLU A 504 -12.60 11.99 6.39
CA GLU A 504 -11.81 12.27 7.58
C GLU A 504 -12.49 11.70 8.82
N VAL A 505 -11.69 11.18 9.75
CA VAL A 505 -12.10 10.77 11.07
C VAL A 505 -11.11 11.32 12.10
N GLY A 506 -11.61 12.01 13.14
CA GLY A 506 -10.71 12.66 14.09
C GLY A 506 -11.41 13.55 15.11
N ILE A 507 -10.72 14.61 15.49
CA ILE A 507 -11.19 15.56 16.50
C ILE A 507 -11.15 17.00 15.97
N LEU A 508 -12.15 17.76 16.34
CA LEU A 508 -12.17 19.22 16.29
C LEU A 508 -11.56 19.74 17.59
N VAL A 509 -10.79 20.80 17.51
CA VAL A 509 -10.28 21.54 18.68
C VAL A 509 -10.71 22.99 18.57
N GLU A 510 -11.09 23.62 19.69
CA GLU A 510 -11.42 25.05 19.74
C GLU A 510 -11.01 25.62 21.10
N TYR A 511 -10.38 26.78 21.05
CA TYR A 511 -10.04 27.53 22.26
C TYR A 511 -11.13 28.57 22.55
N PHE A 512 -11.58 28.64 23.80
CA PHE A 512 -12.64 29.57 24.25
C PHE A 512 -12.28 30.45 25.44
N GLY A 513 -11.01 30.43 25.85
CA GLY A 513 -10.48 31.24 26.95
C GLY A 513 -10.30 32.72 26.60
N ARG A 514 -9.76 33.49 27.56
CA ARG A 514 -9.54 34.94 27.42
C ARG A 514 -8.14 35.33 26.99
N LEU A 515 -7.15 34.52 27.35
CA LEU A 515 -5.74 34.69 26.96
C LEU A 515 -5.42 33.80 25.76
N LYS A 516 -4.31 34.10 25.09
CA LYS A 516 -3.82 33.17 24.02
C LYS A 516 -3.47 31.82 24.64
N PHE A 517 -3.93 30.74 24.02
CA PHE A 517 -3.61 29.40 24.46
C PHE A 517 -2.29 28.94 23.84
N LEU A 518 -1.41 28.41 24.66
CA LEU A 518 -0.20 27.70 24.27
C LEU A 518 -0.11 26.42 25.09
N GLY A 519 0.01 25.28 24.43
CA GLY A 519 0.08 23.99 25.12
C GLY A 519 0.12 22.83 24.14
N ARG A 520 -0.01 21.63 24.68
CA ARG A 520 -0.04 20.38 23.95
C ARG A 520 -1.31 19.61 24.26
N LEU A 521 -1.81 18.95 23.24
CA LEU A 521 -2.78 17.88 23.38
C LEU A 521 -2.09 16.59 22.92
N TYR A 522 -2.25 15.50 23.65
CA TYR A 522 -1.74 14.19 23.28
C TYR A 522 -2.91 13.29 22.89
N LEU A 523 -2.77 12.54 21.78
CA LEU A 523 -3.71 11.54 21.34
C LEU A 523 -3.03 10.18 21.30
N ALA A 524 -3.68 9.16 21.86
CA ALA A 524 -3.16 7.79 21.91
C ALA A 524 -4.26 6.76 21.68
N ASP A 525 -3.85 5.51 21.40
CA ASP A 525 -4.72 4.34 21.29
C ASP A 525 -5.92 4.56 20.34
N PHE A 526 -5.69 5.26 19.21
CA PHE A 526 -6.77 5.51 18.25
C PHE A 526 -7.10 4.22 17.48
N SER A 527 -8.37 3.85 17.51
CA SER A 527 -8.83 2.64 16.82
C SER A 527 -10.22 2.80 16.21
N VAL A 528 -10.48 2.07 15.13
CA VAL A 528 -11.80 1.95 14.50
C VAL A 528 -12.12 0.48 14.34
N ALA A 529 -13.25 0.03 14.87
CA ALA A 529 -13.63 -1.37 14.86
C ALA A 529 -15.15 -1.56 14.90
N GLY A 530 -15.58 -2.80 14.74
CA GLY A 530 -16.98 -3.20 14.78
C GLY A 530 -17.62 -3.34 13.40
N PRO A 531 -18.86 -3.83 13.33
CA PRO A 531 -19.58 -4.00 12.08
C PRO A 531 -19.85 -2.65 11.43
N GLY A 532 -19.69 -2.62 10.11
CA GLY A 532 -19.90 -1.42 9.31
C GLY A 532 -20.98 -1.61 8.24
N LYS A 533 -21.43 -0.50 7.69
CA LYS A 533 -22.39 -0.47 6.60
C LYS A 533 -21.90 0.45 5.50
N VAL A 534 -21.81 -0.09 4.28
CA VAL A 534 -21.52 0.68 3.07
C VAL A 534 -22.79 0.83 2.25
N VAL A 535 -23.15 2.06 1.93
CA VAL A 535 -24.24 2.35 1.00
C VAL A 535 -23.67 3.10 -0.18
N ILE A 536 -23.79 2.53 -1.36
CA ILE A 536 -23.45 3.18 -2.63
C ILE A 536 -24.75 3.64 -3.30
N ASP A 537 -24.97 4.94 -3.32
CA ASP A 537 -25.99 5.56 -4.17
C ASP A 537 -25.29 6.16 -5.40
N PRO A 538 -25.51 5.62 -6.61
CA PRO A 538 -24.83 6.11 -7.81
C PRO A 538 -25.06 7.61 -8.12
N LYS A 539 -26.09 8.21 -7.53
CA LYS A 539 -26.36 9.66 -7.66
C LYS A 539 -25.39 10.53 -6.84
N ARG A 540 -24.70 9.92 -5.89
CA ARG A 540 -23.70 10.56 -5.02
C ARG A 540 -22.26 10.19 -5.37
N GLU A 541 -22.06 9.32 -6.36
CA GLU A 541 -20.74 8.95 -6.86
C GLU A 541 -20.31 9.87 -8.00
N VAL A 542 -19.01 9.94 -8.23
CA VAL A 542 -18.42 10.68 -9.35
C VAL A 542 -17.46 9.79 -10.15
N GLN A 543 -17.23 10.15 -11.40
CA GLN A 543 -16.29 9.46 -12.28
C GLN A 543 -14.90 10.05 -12.09
N GLU A 544 -13.93 9.24 -11.65
CA GLU A 544 -12.54 9.64 -11.43
C GLU A 544 -11.58 8.55 -11.91
N TRP A 545 -10.44 8.90 -12.49
CA TRP A 545 -9.40 7.98 -13.00
C TRP A 545 -9.91 6.84 -13.91
N GLY A 546 -11.00 7.05 -14.61
CA GLY A 546 -11.63 6.03 -15.46
C GLY A 546 -12.51 5.03 -14.73
N GLY A 547 -12.66 5.15 -13.40
CA GLY A 547 -13.53 4.39 -12.54
C GLY A 547 -14.60 5.23 -11.86
N ILE A 548 -15.26 4.65 -10.89
CA ILE A 548 -16.30 5.26 -10.07
C ILE A 548 -15.76 5.39 -8.64
N THR A 549 -15.97 6.52 -7.98
CA THR A 549 -15.55 6.72 -6.59
C THR A 549 -16.04 5.60 -5.69
N ARG A 550 -15.26 5.24 -4.67
CA ARG A 550 -15.45 4.12 -3.75
C ARG A 550 -15.50 2.73 -4.40
N PHE A 551 -15.09 2.62 -5.68
CA PHE A 551 -14.87 1.34 -6.34
C PHE A 551 -13.43 1.23 -6.82
N THR A 552 -12.90 0.01 -6.73
CA THR A 552 -11.78 -0.45 -7.55
C THR A 552 -12.33 -1.33 -8.66
N TRP A 553 -11.65 -1.38 -9.80
CA TRP A 553 -12.10 -2.21 -10.91
C TRP A 553 -10.91 -2.93 -11.57
N ASN A 554 -11.18 -4.06 -12.18
CA ASN A 554 -10.18 -4.83 -12.92
C ASN A 554 -10.36 -4.62 -14.41
N ARG A 555 -11.38 -5.17 -14.98
CA ARG A 555 -11.70 -5.12 -16.42
C ARG A 555 -13.12 -4.60 -16.63
N GLY A 556 -13.44 -4.35 -17.91
CA GLY A 556 -14.72 -3.77 -18.30
C GLY A 556 -14.70 -2.25 -18.28
N HIS A 557 -15.76 -1.66 -18.76
CA HIS A 557 -15.96 -0.22 -18.78
C HIS A 557 -17.10 0.15 -17.83
N TRP A 558 -16.76 0.90 -16.79
CA TRP A 558 -17.64 1.27 -15.68
C TRP A 558 -17.93 2.77 -15.73
N THR A 559 -19.21 3.17 -15.85
CA THR A 559 -19.61 4.58 -15.98
C THR A 559 -20.84 4.89 -15.14
N LEU A 560 -21.01 6.18 -14.83
CA LEU A 560 -22.20 6.73 -14.20
C LEU A 560 -23.09 7.39 -15.25
N GLN A 561 -24.32 6.90 -15.39
CA GLN A 561 -25.30 7.45 -16.33
C GLN A 561 -26.69 7.42 -15.69
N ASN A 562 -27.41 8.55 -15.74
CA ASN A 562 -28.78 8.67 -15.23
C ASN A 562 -28.97 8.18 -13.79
N GLY A 563 -27.97 8.40 -12.92
CA GLY A 563 -28.00 8.00 -11.52
C GLY A 563 -27.90 6.48 -11.30
N ARG A 564 -27.29 5.76 -12.24
CA ARG A 564 -27.00 4.32 -12.15
C ARG A 564 -25.57 4.05 -12.58
N ILE A 565 -24.98 2.98 -12.08
CA ILE A 565 -23.73 2.42 -12.59
C ILE A 565 -24.06 1.62 -13.85
N HIS A 566 -23.32 1.84 -14.92
CA HIS A 566 -23.39 1.05 -16.14
C HIS A 566 -22.06 0.33 -16.36
N ALA A 567 -22.14 -0.96 -16.62
CA ALA A 567 -20.99 -1.77 -16.98
C ALA A 567 -21.21 -2.44 -18.33
N HIS A 568 -20.15 -2.47 -19.14
CA HIS A 568 -20.10 -3.29 -20.35
C HIS A 568 -18.71 -3.88 -20.57
N THR A 569 -18.66 -5.05 -21.18
CA THR A 569 -17.41 -5.77 -21.45
C THR A 569 -17.54 -6.67 -22.66
N ALA A 570 -16.42 -6.89 -23.34
CA ALA A 570 -16.28 -7.92 -24.38
C ALA A 570 -15.79 -9.28 -23.83
N GLY A 571 -15.41 -9.31 -22.56
CA GLY A 571 -14.98 -10.50 -21.82
C GLY A 571 -15.61 -10.56 -20.44
N ASP A 572 -14.80 -10.62 -19.39
CA ASP A 572 -15.19 -10.47 -18.01
C ASP A 572 -15.00 -9.02 -17.50
N ALA A 573 -15.68 -8.67 -16.42
CA ALA A 573 -15.58 -7.37 -15.75
C ALA A 573 -15.88 -7.49 -14.28
N ASP A 574 -15.09 -6.81 -13.45
CA ASP A 574 -15.22 -6.80 -12.00
C ASP A 574 -15.03 -5.38 -11.47
N ALA A 575 -15.85 -5.01 -10.48
CA ALA A 575 -15.68 -3.80 -9.68
C ALA A 575 -16.01 -4.09 -8.22
N TRP A 576 -15.16 -3.60 -7.30
CA TRP A 576 -15.25 -3.94 -5.88
C TRP A 576 -15.33 -2.69 -5.01
N THR A 577 -16.03 -2.83 -3.89
CA THR A 577 -16.23 -1.79 -2.88
C THR A 577 -16.23 -2.38 -1.47
N GLY A 578 -16.22 -1.52 -0.46
CA GLY A 578 -16.20 -1.91 0.94
C GLY A 578 -14.80 -2.31 1.42
N ASN A 579 -14.74 -2.69 2.69
CA ASN A 579 -13.49 -3.08 3.33
C ASN A 579 -13.03 -4.47 2.85
N ALA A 580 -11.74 -4.63 2.56
CA ALA A 580 -11.14 -5.88 2.12
C ALA A 580 -11.11 -6.99 3.21
N TYR A 581 -11.62 -6.72 4.41
CA TYR A 581 -11.60 -7.64 5.56
C TYR A 581 -13.00 -7.93 6.13
N LEU A 582 -14.08 -7.63 5.40
CA LEU A 582 -15.45 -8.01 5.77
C LEU A 582 -15.54 -9.53 5.91
N ARG A 583 -16.22 -9.99 6.96
CA ARG A 583 -16.30 -11.44 7.27
C ARG A 583 -17.67 -12.00 7.00
N ASP A 584 -18.61 -11.73 7.87
CA ASP A 584 -20.01 -12.16 7.74
C ASP A 584 -20.80 -11.01 7.11
N VAL A 585 -21.13 -11.15 5.84
CA VAL A 585 -21.57 -10.03 5.02
C VAL A 585 -22.82 -10.35 4.22
N THR A 586 -23.69 -9.36 4.07
CA THR A 586 -24.76 -9.37 3.07
C THR A 586 -24.50 -8.26 2.05
N VAL A 587 -24.34 -8.65 0.79
CA VAL A 587 -24.20 -7.76 -0.36
C VAL A 587 -25.52 -7.72 -1.12
N THR A 588 -26.17 -6.56 -1.16
CA THR A 588 -27.45 -6.37 -1.85
C THR A 588 -27.29 -5.34 -2.96
N ALA A 589 -27.71 -5.64 -4.18
CA ALA A 589 -27.67 -4.71 -5.31
C ALA A 589 -28.94 -4.75 -6.15
N GLU A 590 -29.35 -3.58 -6.66
CA GLU A 590 -30.40 -3.44 -7.68
C GLU A 590 -29.78 -3.62 -9.07
N VAL A 591 -29.88 -4.82 -9.64
CA VAL A 591 -29.24 -5.22 -10.90
C VAL A 591 -30.26 -5.33 -12.02
N THR A 592 -29.99 -4.63 -13.14
CA THR A 592 -30.74 -4.75 -14.39
C THR A 592 -29.87 -5.45 -15.43
N PRO A 593 -30.13 -6.72 -15.76
CA PRO A 593 -29.49 -7.37 -16.92
C PRO A 593 -29.91 -6.64 -18.21
N LEU A 594 -28.93 -6.22 -19.02
CA LEU A 594 -29.19 -5.52 -20.29
C LEU A 594 -28.79 -6.32 -21.52
N ALA A 595 -27.71 -7.10 -21.41
CA ALA A 595 -27.24 -8.02 -22.46
C ALA A 595 -26.23 -9.00 -21.86
N GLY A 596 -26.07 -10.15 -22.50
CA GLY A 596 -25.15 -11.20 -22.08
C GLY A 596 -25.77 -12.17 -21.09
N LYS A 597 -24.94 -13.06 -20.53
CA LYS A 597 -25.39 -14.18 -19.71
C LYS A 597 -25.11 -13.97 -18.21
N SER A 598 -24.07 -13.22 -17.85
CA SER A 598 -23.53 -13.18 -16.50
C SER A 598 -23.78 -11.82 -15.84
N HIS A 599 -24.51 -11.82 -14.71
CA HIS A 599 -24.81 -10.63 -13.93
C HIS A 599 -24.84 -11.01 -12.44
N LEU A 600 -23.72 -10.76 -11.73
CA LEU A 600 -23.48 -11.30 -10.40
C LEU A 600 -23.13 -10.19 -9.40
N VAL A 601 -23.41 -10.43 -8.13
CA VAL A 601 -22.83 -9.72 -6.99
C VAL A 601 -21.74 -10.58 -6.36
N SER A 602 -20.69 -9.95 -5.81
CA SER A 602 -19.54 -10.64 -5.24
C SER A 602 -19.38 -10.35 -3.75
N ALA A 603 -18.87 -11.32 -3.01
CA ALA A 603 -18.55 -11.20 -1.59
C ALA A 603 -17.23 -11.91 -1.24
N ARG A 604 -16.61 -11.50 -0.12
CA ARG A 604 -15.30 -11.97 0.34
C ARG A 604 -14.25 -11.93 -0.77
N VAL A 605 -14.21 -10.81 -1.48
CA VAL A 605 -13.26 -10.58 -2.57
C VAL A 605 -11.88 -10.33 -1.99
N GLN A 606 -10.93 -11.21 -2.32
CA GLN A 606 -9.51 -11.12 -1.95
C GLN A 606 -8.64 -10.71 -3.13
N GLY A 607 -9.25 -10.30 -4.24
CA GLY A 607 -8.60 -9.88 -5.47
C GLY A 607 -9.34 -10.37 -6.71
N THR A 608 -8.67 -10.32 -7.87
CA THR A 608 -9.29 -10.64 -9.19
C THR A 608 -9.63 -12.11 -9.37
N SER A 609 -9.00 -13.00 -8.60
CA SER A 609 -9.04 -14.46 -8.82
C SER A 609 -9.49 -15.25 -7.59
N ARG A 610 -9.91 -14.58 -6.50
CA ARG A 610 -10.25 -15.22 -5.23
C ARG A 610 -11.46 -14.55 -4.59
N PHE A 611 -12.66 -15.09 -4.79
CA PHE A 611 -13.92 -14.56 -4.23
C PHE A 611 -15.10 -15.53 -4.39
N TYR A 612 -16.24 -15.20 -3.76
CA TYR A 612 -17.53 -15.78 -4.08
C TYR A 612 -18.36 -14.80 -4.90
N ALA A 613 -19.21 -15.32 -5.83
CA ALA A 613 -20.20 -14.52 -6.51
C ALA A 613 -21.51 -15.28 -6.70
N ALA A 614 -22.63 -14.54 -6.80
CA ALA A 614 -23.93 -15.13 -7.00
C ALA A 614 -24.85 -14.21 -7.82
N GLY A 615 -25.78 -14.79 -8.58
CA GLY A 615 -26.72 -14.07 -9.42
C GLY A 615 -27.10 -14.90 -10.65
N PHE A 616 -27.10 -14.29 -11.83
CA PHE A 616 -27.56 -14.91 -13.09
C PHE A 616 -26.39 -15.37 -13.95
N GLU A 617 -26.48 -16.61 -14.45
CA GLU A 617 -25.60 -17.15 -15.50
C GLU A 617 -26.45 -17.87 -16.56
N GLY A 618 -26.73 -17.23 -17.68
CA GLY A 618 -27.67 -17.72 -18.69
C GLY A 618 -29.11 -17.80 -18.17
N ASP A 619 -29.71 -18.95 -18.26
CA ASP A 619 -31.07 -19.27 -17.77
C ASP A 619 -31.03 -19.94 -16.37
N GLU A 620 -29.97 -19.73 -15.59
CA GLU A 620 -29.77 -20.26 -14.25
C GLU A 620 -29.45 -19.16 -13.23
N ALA A 621 -29.87 -19.34 -12.00
CA ALA A 621 -29.31 -18.70 -10.84
C ALA A 621 -28.13 -19.54 -10.35
N VAL A 622 -27.01 -18.90 -9.96
CA VAL A 622 -25.80 -19.61 -9.54
C VAL A 622 -25.19 -19.00 -8.26
N ILE A 623 -24.50 -19.85 -7.49
CA ILE A 623 -23.46 -19.43 -6.53
C ILE A 623 -22.16 -20.06 -7.01
N VAL A 624 -21.13 -19.24 -7.19
CA VAL A 624 -19.82 -19.66 -7.71
C VAL A 624 -18.71 -19.28 -6.74
N LYS A 625 -17.64 -20.06 -6.75
CA LYS A 625 -16.33 -19.72 -6.19
C LYS A 625 -15.36 -19.47 -7.34
N GLU A 626 -14.64 -18.36 -7.27
CA GLU A 626 -13.47 -18.09 -8.09
C GLU A 626 -12.22 -18.39 -7.26
N ASP A 627 -11.39 -19.34 -7.73
CA ASP A 627 -10.11 -19.69 -7.13
C ASP A 627 -9.14 -20.03 -8.27
N HIS A 628 -8.63 -18.98 -8.94
CA HIS A 628 -7.88 -19.09 -10.20
C HIS A 628 -8.58 -19.92 -11.28
N GLY A 629 -9.90 -19.92 -11.22
CA GLY A 629 -10.83 -20.64 -12.10
C GLY A 629 -12.17 -20.81 -11.39
N THR A 630 -13.25 -20.81 -12.16
CA THR A 630 -14.62 -20.81 -11.64
C THR A 630 -15.10 -22.21 -11.26
N THR A 631 -15.61 -22.36 -10.03
CA THR A 631 -16.33 -23.57 -9.56
C THR A 631 -17.77 -23.18 -9.23
N ILE A 632 -18.74 -23.89 -9.81
CA ILE A 632 -20.16 -23.74 -9.45
C ILE A 632 -20.44 -24.51 -8.15
N LEU A 633 -20.80 -23.79 -7.09
CA LEU A 633 -21.15 -24.37 -5.80
C LEU A 633 -22.64 -24.79 -5.72
N ALA A 634 -23.52 -23.99 -6.33
CA ALA A 634 -24.95 -24.30 -6.44
C ALA A 634 -25.55 -23.65 -7.68
N ARG A 635 -26.61 -24.26 -8.23
CA ARG A 635 -27.39 -23.72 -9.36
C ARG A 635 -28.84 -24.17 -9.32
N ALA A 636 -29.72 -23.35 -9.88
CA ALA A 636 -31.14 -23.68 -10.11
C ALA A 636 -31.64 -22.95 -11.37
N PRO A 637 -32.66 -23.51 -12.05
CA PRO A 637 -33.31 -22.85 -13.19
C PRO A 637 -33.86 -21.48 -12.79
N PHE A 638 -33.45 -20.44 -13.48
CA PHE A 638 -33.95 -19.07 -13.34
C PHE A 638 -33.65 -18.28 -14.59
N LYS A 639 -34.66 -17.86 -15.30
CA LYS A 639 -34.51 -17.08 -16.53
C LYS A 639 -34.73 -15.59 -16.26
N PRO A 640 -33.67 -14.78 -16.21
CA PRO A 640 -33.83 -13.35 -16.01
C PRO A 640 -34.44 -12.69 -17.27
N GLU A 641 -35.32 -11.73 -17.05
CA GLU A 641 -35.87 -10.87 -18.08
C GLU A 641 -34.93 -9.68 -18.29
N MET A 642 -34.45 -9.48 -19.53
CA MET A 642 -33.58 -8.34 -19.86
C MET A 642 -34.34 -7.03 -19.73
N GLY A 643 -33.69 -6.02 -19.12
CA GLY A 643 -34.29 -4.71 -18.84
C GLY A 643 -35.14 -4.62 -17.58
N ARG A 644 -35.35 -5.75 -16.86
CA ARG A 644 -36.05 -5.77 -15.58
C ARG A 644 -35.08 -5.59 -14.42
N ASP A 645 -35.45 -4.77 -13.44
CA ASP A 645 -34.73 -4.62 -12.18
C ASP A 645 -34.93 -5.82 -11.26
N TYR A 646 -33.86 -6.36 -10.73
CA TYR A 646 -33.83 -7.41 -9.73
C TYR A 646 -33.06 -6.97 -8.50
N LYS A 647 -33.54 -7.29 -7.31
CA LYS A 647 -32.79 -7.16 -6.07
C LYS A 647 -32.05 -8.46 -5.79
N LEU A 648 -30.75 -8.49 -6.07
CA LEU A 648 -29.88 -9.62 -5.74
C LEU A 648 -29.30 -9.43 -4.34
N ALA A 649 -29.34 -10.45 -3.50
CA ALA A 649 -28.72 -10.45 -2.18
C ALA A 649 -27.89 -11.71 -1.98
N LEU A 650 -26.57 -11.57 -1.89
CA LEU A 650 -25.63 -12.63 -1.51
C LEU A 650 -25.28 -12.45 -0.02
N THR A 651 -25.64 -13.42 0.79
CA THR A 651 -25.26 -13.47 2.21
C THR A 651 -24.24 -14.56 2.43
N VAL A 652 -23.15 -14.22 3.13
CA VAL A 652 -22.12 -15.17 3.55
C VAL A 652 -21.94 -15.06 5.06
N THR A 653 -22.14 -16.16 5.79
CA THR A 653 -22.00 -16.24 7.25
C THR A 653 -21.28 -17.53 7.61
N GLY A 654 -20.10 -17.42 8.24
CA GLY A 654 -19.24 -18.58 8.45
C GLY A 654 -18.86 -19.22 7.11
N ASP A 655 -19.25 -20.48 6.92
CA ASP A 655 -19.06 -21.25 5.69
C ASP A 655 -20.34 -21.35 4.82
N LYS A 656 -21.45 -20.70 5.22
CA LYS A 656 -22.73 -20.76 4.53
C LYS A 656 -22.89 -19.56 3.60
N LEU A 657 -23.31 -19.87 2.36
CA LEU A 657 -23.64 -18.88 1.34
C LEU A 657 -25.13 -19.03 0.98
N SER A 658 -25.82 -17.92 0.77
CA SER A 658 -27.18 -17.92 0.25
C SER A 658 -27.40 -16.80 -0.76
N LEU A 659 -28.17 -17.09 -1.81
CA LEU A 659 -28.64 -16.11 -2.80
C LEU A 659 -30.15 -15.94 -2.65
N ALA A 660 -30.58 -14.70 -2.44
CA ALA A 660 -31.97 -14.30 -2.56
C ALA A 660 -32.17 -13.38 -3.79
N ILE A 661 -33.27 -13.54 -4.51
CA ILE A 661 -33.70 -12.73 -5.64
C ILE A 661 -35.09 -12.17 -5.32
N ASP A 662 -35.22 -10.83 -5.37
CA ASP A 662 -36.46 -10.10 -5.01
C ASP A 662 -37.00 -10.52 -3.63
N GLY A 663 -36.09 -10.76 -2.67
CA GLY A 663 -36.39 -11.13 -1.30
C GLY A 663 -36.81 -12.61 -1.08
N LYS A 664 -36.69 -13.45 -2.11
CA LYS A 664 -36.94 -14.90 -2.00
C LYS A 664 -35.64 -15.66 -2.06
N ASP A 665 -35.40 -16.54 -1.09
CA ASP A 665 -34.26 -17.46 -1.11
C ASP A 665 -34.34 -18.40 -2.31
N VAL A 666 -33.28 -18.46 -3.12
CA VAL A 666 -33.23 -19.27 -4.34
C VAL A 666 -32.20 -20.38 -4.23
N LEU A 667 -31.02 -20.07 -3.67
CA LEU A 667 -29.89 -21.01 -3.58
C LEU A 667 -29.19 -20.92 -2.24
N THR A 668 -28.65 -22.06 -1.80
CA THR A 668 -27.70 -22.16 -0.68
C THR A 668 -26.51 -23.02 -1.07
N ALA A 669 -25.34 -22.71 -0.51
CA ALA A 669 -24.11 -23.50 -0.66
C ALA A 669 -23.30 -23.46 0.64
N THR A 670 -22.29 -24.34 0.75
CA THR A 670 -21.34 -24.35 1.85
C THR A 670 -19.92 -24.40 1.29
N ASP A 671 -19.08 -23.45 1.64
CA ASP A 671 -17.66 -23.42 1.29
C ASP A 671 -16.89 -22.55 2.30
N ALA A 672 -15.75 -23.05 2.81
CA ALA A 672 -14.94 -22.42 3.86
C ALA A 672 -13.62 -21.82 3.31
N THR A 673 -13.45 -21.72 1.98
CA THR A 673 -12.20 -21.32 1.35
C THR A 673 -11.81 -19.88 1.74
N TYR A 674 -12.75 -18.93 1.62
CA TYR A 674 -12.50 -17.53 1.94
C TYR A 674 -13.25 -17.13 3.22
N ARG A 675 -12.50 -16.55 4.15
CA ARG A 675 -13.03 -16.12 5.47
C ARG A 675 -13.31 -14.63 5.57
N TYR A 676 -12.81 -13.83 4.60
CA TYR A 676 -12.95 -12.38 4.57
C TYR A 676 -12.72 -11.85 3.15
N GLY A 677 -13.08 -10.60 2.90
CA GLY A 677 -12.80 -9.89 1.65
C GLY A 677 -13.81 -8.78 1.38
N ALA A 678 -13.57 -7.99 0.34
CA ALA A 678 -14.45 -6.93 -0.13
C ALA A 678 -15.74 -7.49 -0.76
N ALA A 679 -16.62 -6.58 -1.18
CA ALA A 679 -17.87 -6.87 -1.90
C ALA A 679 -17.84 -6.25 -3.30
N GLY A 680 -18.74 -6.62 -4.20
CA GLY A 680 -18.78 -5.98 -5.51
C GLY A 680 -19.75 -6.55 -6.52
N LEU A 681 -19.41 -6.30 -7.79
CA LEU A 681 -20.19 -6.60 -8.98
C LEU A 681 -19.29 -7.36 -9.97
N ARG A 682 -19.89 -8.34 -10.69
CA ARG A 682 -19.17 -9.16 -11.68
C ARG A 682 -20.02 -9.44 -12.91
N MET A 683 -19.38 -9.43 -14.06
CA MET A 683 -19.82 -10.13 -15.27
C MET A 683 -18.70 -11.12 -15.67
N ALA A 684 -19.00 -12.41 -15.75
CA ALA A 684 -18.02 -13.44 -16.09
C ALA A 684 -17.88 -13.67 -17.60
N SER A 685 -18.68 -12.97 -18.40
CA SER A 685 -18.66 -13.05 -19.88
C SER A 685 -19.12 -11.73 -20.50
N ALA A 686 -18.92 -11.60 -21.82
CA ALA A 686 -19.36 -10.44 -22.57
C ALA A 686 -20.82 -10.08 -22.27
N GLY A 687 -21.07 -8.80 -22.03
CA GLY A 687 -22.41 -8.36 -21.65
C GLY A 687 -22.50 -6.90 -21.22
N ARG A 688 -23.69 -6.54 -20.75
CA ARG A 688 -24.02 -5.22 -20.21
C ARG A 688 -24.96 -5.36 -19.01
N MET A 689 -24.72 -4.58 -17.98
CA MET A 689 -25.65 -4.43 -16.87
C MET A 689 -25.75 -2.96 -16.41
N SER A 690 -26.85 -2.65 -15.76
CA SER A 690 -27.05 -1.41 -15.03
C SER A 690 -27.29 -1.74 -13.56
N VAL A 691 -26.70 -0.97 -12.65
CA VAL A 691 -26.82 -1.20 -11.22
C VAL A 691 -27.30 0.10 -10.54
N GLY A 692 -28.35 -0.02 -9.77
CA GLY A 692 -28.86 1.02 -8.91
C GLY A 692 -28.12 1.06 -7.58
N LYS A 693 -28.87 1.14 -6.49
CA LYS A 693 -28.29 1.13 -5.13
C LYS A 693 -27.59 -0.20 -4.83
N LEU A 694 -26.40 -0.11 -4.24
CA LEU A 694 -25.68 -1.24 -3.67
C LEU A 694 -25.49 -1.01 -2.18
N GLU A 695 -25.72 -2.04 -1.38
CA GLU A 695 -25.60 -2.01 0.07
C GLU A 695 -24.77 -3.21 0.53
N VAL A 696 -23.78 -2.96 1.38
CA VAL A 696 -22.95 -3.99 2.02
C VAL A 696 -23.11 -3.82 3.52
N VAL A 697 -23.56 -4.87 4.18
CA VAL A 697 -23.76 -4.88 5.63
C VAL A 697 -22.86 -5.96 6.23
N ASP A 698 -21.89 -5.54 7.04
CA ASP A 698 -21.11 -6.42 7.92
C ASP A 698 -21.97 -6.81 9.12
N ARG A 699 -21.87 -8.08 9.62
CA ARG A 699 -22.75 -8.62 10.65
C ARG A 699 -22.01 -9.03 11.92
#